data_32aa063161de500a62dfeadc7f2e56b2
#
_entry.id   32aa063161de500a62dfeadc7f2e56b2
#
_cell.length_a   1.000
_cell.length_b   1.000
_cell.length_c   1.000
_cell.angle_alpha   90.00
_cell.angle_beta   90.00
_cell.angle_gamma   90.00
#
_symmetry.space_group_name_H-M   'P 1'
#
loop_
_entity.id
_entity.type
_entity.pdbx_description
1 polymer ?
#
loop_
_entity_poly.entity_id
_entity_poly.type
_entity_poly.pdbx_seq_one_letter_code
_entity_poly.pdbx_strand_id
1 'polypeptide(L)'
;MRAGRWRWTIGAASPALVLAACGGGGGVNSTPAPPIAAPTPTPAPTPTPTPAPTPTPTPAPTASTTGNDTAEYRATVGAVSMNALAAYNQGATGSGIGVGIIDSGIDLQSEEFGNRISAASADVAGNGTIDDEGGHGTAVAFTVAGRRNGAGTHGAAFDATLIVARADRPGTCATAVVDDKETGCRFGTDAIARGVDVARAGNARVINISLGGSDMGSELRAAIGRATAQGIIVVIAAGNDGAANPGPFTSIASTPTARGLVIIAGSVGAGDAISTFSDRAGTSGAYFLSAVGERVRAPDENNTPFFWSGTSFAAPQIAGAVALLAQAFPNLSGTQIVDLLYQTARDAGEPGIDAIYGRGVLDLTRAFQPVGATAMAGSRAAVSTDANGATSAPMGDARQLGLGAVILDGFGRAFAIDLAQTLSRAPTPRAFGGALQASGRTMGVTRGDTAISMTLAPARGGVALEATRLGFAQAEQARAIAGSVVQRLGGGMSFALGFAQGSGSLSARLAGRAEPAFLVAADRGLGVEGAARGSMALRQQYGRLGVTVAAETGTLYSTRETALPALSPWSRTGVDRGSIALDRRVGAVTLDLAATRVAERDTLLGARFGSALGAPRATSWFAEGGARWQADAGWTVGGRWRQGWTSARLRGGVEGAGTVRTTAWSVDVGKDSVFGADSLGLRLAQPLRVAAGGVDLRLPTLYDYATLAVSTWSTQPLNLAPQGRELDLELRYARRLGPGDLSTNLFWRRDPGNIAALPDDRGVAVRYGIGF
;
A
#
# COMPACT_ATOMS: atom_id res chain seq x y z
N MET A 1 0.75 46.83 27.18
CA MET A 1 1.59 47.89 26.66
C MET A 1 1.95 47.59 25.20
N ARG A 2 1.49 48.48 24.30
CA ARG A 2 1.91 48.81 22.91
C ARG A 2 2.39 47.63 22.00
N ALA A 3 1.63 47.07 21.03
CA ALA A 3 1.11 47.62 19.76
C ALA A 3 2.21 48.18 18.82
N GLY A 4 2.48 47.50 17.75
CA GLY A 4 3.26 47.92 16.60
C GLY A 4 2.70 47.34 15.32
N ARG A 5 1.83 48.12 14.64
CA ARG A 5 1.29 47.82 13.30
C ARG A 5 2.27 48.38 12.25
N TRP A 6 2.56 47.59 11.23
CA TRP A 6 3.14 48.10 9.98
C TRP A 6 2.16 47.88 8.83
N ARG A 7 1.79 49.05 8.23
CA ARG A 7 1.00 49.13 7.00
C ARG A 7 1.96 49.30 5.83
N TRP A 8 1.74 48.61 4.74
CA TRP A 8 2.25 48.96 3.43
C TRP A 8 1.12 49.29 2.48
N THR A 9 1.21 50.46 1.85
CA THR A 9 0.27 51.03 0.89
C THR A 9 0.60 50.54 -0.50
N ILE A 10 -0.48 50.12 -1.24
CA ILE A 10 -0.44 49.71 -2.63
C ILE A 10 -0.87 50.88 -3.49
N GLY A 11 -0.03 51.24 -4.47
CA GLY A 11 -0.34 52.19 -5.52
C GLY A 11 -1.11 51.51 -6.64
N ALA A 12 -2.25 52.08 -7.02
CA ALA A 12 -3.08 51.67 -8.13
C ALA A 12 -2.57 52.26 -9.45
N ALA A 13 -2.50 51.43 -10.49
CA ALA A 13 -2.47 51.86 -11.88
C ALA A 13 -3.50 51.09 -12.67
N SER A 14 -4.51 51.80 -13.12
CA SER A 14 -5.53 51.30 -14.10
C SER A 14 -5.00 51.49 -15.51
N PRO A 15 -5.32 50.60 -16.42
CA PRO A 15 -5.56 51.00 -17.79
C PRO A 15 -6.98 50.69 -18.26
N ALA A 16 -7.38 51.52 -19.21
CA ALA A 16 -8.69 51.77 -19.73
C ALA A 16 -9.33 50.60 -20.49
N LEU A 17 -10.67 50.53 -20.34
CA LEU A 17 -11.58 49.78 -21.20
C LEU A 17 -11.50 50.27 -22.65
N VAL A 18 -11.45 49.33 -23.58
CA VAL A 18 -12.02 49.49 -24.95
C VAL A 18 -13.08 48.39 -25.09
N LEU A 19 -14.34 48.82 -25.09
CA LEU A 19 -15.46 48.00 -25.53
C LEU A 19 -15.44 47.90 -27.04
N ALA A 20 -15.41 46.68 -27.57
CA ALA A 20 -15.92 46.38 -28.91
C ALA A 20 -16.95 45.25 -28.73
N ALA A 21 -18.22 45.63 -28.85
CA ALA A 21 -19.30 44.66 -28.98
C ALA A 21 -19.36 44.22 -30.45
N CYS A 22 -19.36 42.91 -30.69
CA CYS A 22 -19.91 42.32 -31.89
C CYS A 22 -20.52 40.95 -31.56
N GLY A 23 -21.73 40.81 -32.01
CA GLY A 23 -22.65 39.73 -31.71
C GLY A 23 -22.36 38.44 -32.45
N GLY A 24 -22.92 37.41 -31.86
CA GLY A 24 -22.98 36.02 -32.02
C GLY A 24 -23.15 35.39 -33.39
N GLY A 25 -22.65 34.20 -33.43
CA GLY A 25 -22.86 33.18 -34.44
C GLY A 25 -21.97 32.01 -34.05
N GLY A 26 -22.53 31.05 -33.27
CA GLY A 26 -21.78 29.86 -32.88
C GLY A 26 -21.52 28.95 -34.07
N GLY A 27 -20.36 29.07 -34.66
CA GLY A 27 -19.83 28.08 -35.59
C GLY A 27 -18.66 27.36 -34.94
N VAL A 28 -18.65 26.05 -35.04
CA VAL A 28 -17.52 25.22 -34.56
C VAL A 28 -16.35 25.46 -35.47
N ASN A 29 -15.34 26.22 -35.05
CA ASN A 29 -14.13 26.42 -35.83
C ASN A 29 -13.21 25.21 -35.64
N SER A 30 -13.29 24.24 -36.55
CA SER A 30 -12.27 23.23 -36.73
C SER A 30 -11.39 23.63 -37.95
N THR A 31 -10.37 24.43 -37.68
CA THR A 31 -9.41 24.79 -38.75
C THR A 31 -8.17 23.90 -38.60
N PRO A 32 -7.82 23.10 -39.64
CA PRO A 32 -6.57 22.34 -39.61
C PRO A 32 -5.37 23.31 -39.62
N ALA A 33 -4.39 23.04 -38.76
CA ALA A 33 -3.13 23.78 -38.85
C ALA A 33 -2.35 23.34 -40.08
N PRO A 34 -1.69 24.25 -40.83
CA PRO A 34 -0.94 23.89 -42.03
C PRO A 34 0.17 22.88 -41.72
N PRO A 35 0.53 21.98 -42.67
CA PRO A 35 1.55 20.96 -42.49
C PRO A 35 2.90 21.60 -42.16
N ILE A 36 3.53 21.10 -41.08
CA ILE A 36 4.87 21.54 -40.64
C ILE A 36 5.90 20.87 -41.54
N ALA A 37 6.68 21.66 -42.26
CA ALA A 37 7.88 21.18 -42.96
C ALA A 37 8.87 20.57 -41.95
N ALA A 38 9.46 19.44 -42.31
CA ALA A 38 10.45 18.75 -41.47
C ALA A 38 11.64 19.69 -41.15
N PRO A 39 12.12 19.72 -39.91
CA PRO A 39 13.28 20.53 -39.55
C PRO A 39 14.54 20.01 -40.22
N THR A 40 15.28 20.94 -40.83
CA THR A 40 16.63 20.70 -41.37
C THR A 40 17.58 20.33 -40.24
N PRO A 41 18.44 19.32 -40.38
CA PRO A 41 19.35 18.92 -39.30
C PRO A 41 20.40 20.00 -39.02
N THR A 42 20.50 20.42 -37.76
CA THR A 42 21.54 21.34 -37.27
C THR A 42 22.86 20.60 -37.14
N PRO A 43 24.02 21.18 -37.53
CA PRO A 43 25.31 20.54 -37.38
C PRO A 43 25.70 20.38 -35.91
N ALA A 44 26.32 19.22 -35.57
CA ALA A 44 26.74 18.84 -34.23
C ALA A 44 27.83 19.77 -33.67
N PRO A 45 27.78 20.16 -32.39
CA PRO A 45 28.84 20.91 -31.73
C PRO A 45 30.06 20.03 -31.40
N THR A 46 31.23 20.64 -31.49
CA THR A 46 32.56 20.06 -31.22
C THR A 46 32.66 19.65 -29.73
N PRO A 47 33.31 18.52 -29.38
CA PRO A 47 33.37 18.03 -28.02
C PRO A 47 34.32 18.85 -27.12
N THR A 48 33.82 19.22 -25.95
CA THR A 48 34.57 19.81 -24.84
C THR A 48 35.20 18.70 -23.98
N PRO A 49 36.40 18.85 -23.41
CA PRO A 49 37.07 17.77 -22.69
C PRO A 49 36.36 17.38 -21.37
N THR A 50 36.32 16.08 -21.13
CA THR A 50 35.64 15.39 -20.03
C THR A 50 36.30 15.63 -18.68
N PRO A 51 35.58 16.01 -17.62
CA PRO A 51 36.02 15.92 -16.24
C PRO A 51 36.01 14.47 -15.75
N ALA A 52 36.89 14.16 -14.79
CA ALA A 52 37.05 12.82 -14.21
C ALA A 52 35.78 12.28 -13.52
N PRO A 53 35.58 10.96 -13.49
CA PRO A 53 34.31 10.34 -13.07
C PRO A 53 34.05 10.49 -11.57
N THR A 54 32.91 11.08 -11.25
CA THR A 54 32.26 11.00 -9.92
C THR A 54 31.69 9.56 -9.74
N PRO A 55 31.72 8.97 -8.54
CA PRO A 55 31.21 7.61 -8.36
C PRO A 55 29.74 7.51 -8.74
N THR A 56 29.45 6.57 -9.60
CA THR A 56 28.12 6.28 -10.16
C THR A 56 27.15 5.86 -9.04
N PRO A 57 26.01 6.53 -8.88
CA PRO A 57 24.94 5.99 -8.04
C PRO A 57 24.41 4.68 -8.67
N THR A 58 24.15 3.71 -7.83
CA THR A 58 23.52 2.43 -8.20
C THR A 58 22.29 2.70 -9.06
N PRO A 59 22.13 2.06 -10.24
CA PRO A 59 20.98 2.30 -11.09
C PRO A 59 19.69 1.98 -10.33
N ALA A 60 18.73 2.90 -10.36
CA ALA A 60 17.35 2.60 -10.05
C ALA A 60 16.89 1.42 -10.92
N PRO A 61 16.01 0.53 -10.45
CA PRO A 61 15.52 -0.59 -11.24
C PRO A 61 14.95 -0.02 -12.55
N THR A 62 15.51 -0.45 -13.67
CA THR A 62 15.05 -0.13 -15.01
C THR A 62 13.59 -0.52 -15.09
N ALA A 63 12.70 0.43 -15.31
CA ALA A 63 11.30 0.16 -15.60
C ALA A 63 11.29 -0.83 -16.77
N SER A 64 10.68 -1.99 -16.57
CA SER A 64 10.46 -2.97 -17.63
C SER A 64 9.68 -2.25 -18.72
N THR A 65 10.31 -2.02 -19.89
CA THR A 65 9.61 -1.51 -21.06
C THR A 65 8.62 -2.59 -21.48
N THR A 66 7.36 -2.38 -21.15
CA THR A 66 6.29 -3.27 -21.57
C THR A 66 6.17 -3.17 -23.10
N GLY A 67 5.80 -4.25 -23.78
CA GLY A 67 5.62 -4.25 -25.23
C GLY A 67 4.58 -3.23 -25.77
N ASN A 68 3.90 -2.50 -24.88
CA ASN A 68 2.94 -1.45 -25.18
C ASN A 68 3.55 -0.05 -25.28
N ASP A 69 4.74 0.19 -24.73
CA ASP A 69 5.46 1.48 -24.85
C ASP A 69 6.22 1.56 -26.18
N THR A 70 5.48 1.74 -27.27
CA THR A 70 5.99 1.81 -28.66
C THR A 70 6.25 3.25 -29.10
N ALA A 71 6.94 3.41 -30.22
CA ALA A 71 7.13 4.73 -30.85
C ALA A 71 5.79 5.37 -31.22
N GLU A 72 4.84 4.58 -31.73
CA GLU A 72 3.48 5.00 -32.06
C GLU A 72 2.72 5.49 -30.82
N TYR A 73 2.78 4.75 -29.69
CA TYR A 73 2.22 5.21 -28.42
C TYR A 73 2.79 6.57 -28.00
N ARG A 74 4.12 6.71 -28.03
CA ARG A 74 4.80 7.95 -27.62
C ARG A 74 4.49 9.14 -28.54
N ALA A 75 4.14 8.88 -29.79
CA ALA A 75 3.67 9.90 -30.73
C ALA A 75 2.20 10.28 -30.50
N THR A 76 1.41 9.44 -29.82
CA THR A 76 -0.01 9.66 -29.56
C THR A 76 -0.18 10.51 -28.28
N VAL A 77 -0.19 11.83 -28.45
CA VAL A 77 -0.15 12.80 -27.34
C VAL A 77 -1.27 12.57 -26.30
N GLY A 78 -2.48 12.23 -26.75
CA GLY A 78 -3.62 11.97 -25.85
C GLY A 78 -3.42 10.70 -25.01
N ALA A 79 -2.98 9.59 -25.63
CA ALA A 79 -2.70 8.34 -24.92
C ALA A 79 -1.57 8.50 -23.90
N VAL A 80 -0.53 9.28 -24.24
CA VAL A 80 0.58 9.60 -23.32
C VAL A 80 0.08 10.45 -22.15
N SER A 81 -0.66 11.52 -22.40
CA SER A 81 -1.13 12.44 -21.35
C SER A 81 -2.06 11.76 -20.36
N MET A 82 -3.00 10.92 -20.83
CA MET A 82 -3.89 10.16 -19.96
C MET A 82 -3.23 8.93 -19.32
N ASN A 83 -1.95 8.65 -19.60
CA ASN A 83 -1.23 7.46 -19.14
C ASN A 83 -1.92 6.13 -19.54
N ALA A 84 -2.31 6.00 -20.80
CA ALA A 84 -3.05 4.83 -21.28
C ALA A 84 -2.30 3.50 -21.16
N LEU A 85 -0.97 3.52 -20.97
CA LEU A 85 -0.19 2.30 -20.65
C LEU A 85 -0.71 1.56 -19.43
N ALA A 86 -1.29 2.25 -18.46
CA ALA A 86 -1.89 1.62 -17.30
C ALA A 86 -3.04 0.67 -17.69
N ALA A 87 -3.81 1.03 -18.69
CA ALA A 87 -4.88 0.21 -19.29
C ALA A 87 -4.32 -0.87 -20.21
N TYR A 88 -3.44 -0.50 -21.13
CA TYR A 88 -2.89 -1.41 -22.15
C TYR A 88 -2.10 -2.56 -21.54
N ASN A 89 -1.36 -2.30 -20.46
CA ASN A 89 -0.60 -3.32 -19.74
C ASN A 89 -1.50 -4.33 -18.97
N GLN A 90 -2.78 -3.98 -18.79
CA GLN A 90 -3.80 -4.89 -18.26
C GLN A 90 -4.67 -5.51 -19.36
N GLY A 91 -4.30 -5.30 -20.64
CA GLY A 91 -4.99 -5.87 -21.79
C GLY A 91 -6.26 -5.09 -22.22
N ALA A 92 -6.49 -3.91 -21.64
CA ALA A 92 -7.62 -3.07 -22.03
C ALA A 92 -7.25 -2.25 -23.30
N THR A 93 -7.94 -2.50 -24.41
CA THR A 93 -7.73 -1.89 -25.71
C THR A 93 -9.00 -1.27 -26.29
N GLY A 94 -10.15 -1.44 -25.61
CA GLY A 94 -11.48 -1.07 -26.04
C GLY A 94 -12.23 -2.21 -26.77
N SER A 95 -11.60 -3.37 -26.94
CA SER A 95 -12.19 -4.50 -27.65
C SER A 95 -13.56 -4.91 -27.07
N GLY A 96 -14.55 -5.11 -27.95
CA GLY A 96 -15.90 -5.46 -27.57
C GLY A 96 -16.77 -4.32 -27.04
N ILE A 97 -16.25 -3.09 -26.98
CA ILE A 97 -16.97 -1.91 -26.51
C ILE A 97 -17.40 -1.04 -27.69
N GLY A 98 -18.70 -0.74 -27.77
CA GLY A 98 -19.27 0.18 -28.72
C GLY A 98 -19.10 1.65 -28.29
N VAL A 99 -18.60 2.50 -29.19
CA VAL A 99 -18.49 3.96 -29.02
C VAL A 99 -19.30 4.63 -30.09
N GLY A 100 -20.31 5.41 -29.71
CA GLY A 100 -21.11 6.24 -30.62
C GLY A 100 -20.33 7.49 -31.00
N ILE A 101 -20.23 7.78 -32.29
CA ILE A 101 -19.65 9.02 -32.83
C ILE A 101 -20.75 9.77 -33.58
N ILE A 102 -21.12 10.94 -33.09
CA ILE A 102 -22.13 11.79 -33.74
C ILE A 102 -21.41 13.01 -34.30
N ASP A 103 -21.17 13.00 -35.62
CA ASP A 103 -20.31 13.98 -36.27
C ASP A 103 -20.58 14.03 -37.78
N SER A 104 -19.63 14.52 -38.61
CA SER A 104 -19.71 14.67 -40.06
C SER A 104 -19.54 13.36 -40.86
N GLY A 105 -19.39 12.22 -40.19
CA GLY A 105 -19.19 10.92 -40.83
C GLY A 105 -17.87 10.26 -40.45
N ILE A 106 -17.42 9.35 -41.32
CA ILE A 106 -16.14 8.63 -41.18
C ILE A 106 -15.65 8.24 -42.58
N ASP A 107 -14.36 8.38 -42.83
CA ASP A 107 -13.73 7.93 -44.10
C ASP A 107 -13.85 6.39 -44.21
N LEU A 108 -14.70 5.93 -45.13
CA LEU A 108 -14.95 4.51 -45.39
C LEU A 108 -13.79 3.84 -46.16
N GLN A 109 -12.92 4.63 -46.80
CA GLN A 109 -11.76 4.16 -47.55
C GLN A 109 -10.53 3.98 -46.63
N SER A 110 -10.58 4.57 -45.43
CA SER A 110 -9.48 4.50 -44.48
C SER A 110 -9.28 3.08 -43.90
N GLU A 111 -8.08 2.57 -44.04
CA GLU A 111 -7.69 1.32 -43.38
C GLU A 111 -7.59 1.41 -41.85
N GLU A 112 -7.62 2.61 -41.28
CA GLU A 112 -7.47 2.85 -39.83
C GLU A 112 -8.61 2.26 -39.01
N PHE A 113 -9.78 2.09 -39.61
CA PHE A 113 -10.96 1.57 -38.93
C PHE A 113 -11.22 0.08 -39.21
N GLY A 114 -10.82 -0.41 -40.39
CA GLY A 114 -11.00 -1.83 -40.80
C GLY A 114 -12.45 -2.30 -40.62
N ASN A 115 -12.64 -3.43 -39.97
CA ASN A 115 -13.98 -4.01 -39.72
C ASN A 115 -14.61 -3.51 -38.40
N ARG A 116 -14.09 -2.43 -37.80
CA ARG A 116 -14.58 -1.91 -36.52
C ARG A 116 -15.67 -0.84 -36.64
N ILE A 117 -16.10 -0.50 -37.83
CA ILE A 117 -17.29 0.31 -38.08
C ILE A 117 -18.51 -0.61 -37.96
N SER A 118 -19.41 -0.31 -37.05
CA SER A 118 -20.62 -1.11 -36.78
C SER A 118 -21.61 -1.01 -37.95
N ALA A 119 -22.27 -2.10 -38.27
CA ALA A 119 -23.38 -2.12 -39.21
C ALA A 119 -24.60 -1.29 -38.74
N ALA A 120 -24.64 -0.90 -37.46
CA ALA A 120 -25.65 0.02 -36.94
C ALA A 120 -25.38 1.49 -37.26
N SER A 121 -24.24 1.80 -37.85
CA SER A 121 -23.91 3.17 -38.31
C SER A 121 -24.86 3.66 -39.39
N ALA A 122 -25.26 4.92 -39.34
CA ALA A 122 -26.25 5.47 -40.23
C ALA A 122 -26.03 6.95 -40.54
N ASP A 123 -26.38 7.38 -41.76
CA ASP A 123 -26.65 8.76 -42.03
C ASP A 123 -28.02 9.17 -41.47
N VAL A 124 -28.04 10.17 -40.61
CA VAL A 124 -29.23 10.64 -39.89
C VAL A 124 -29.68 12.04 -40.34
N ALA A 125 -29.00 12.62 -41.36
CA ALA A 125 -29.26 13.95 -41.87
C ALA A 125 -29.69 14.00 -43.35
N GLY A 126 -29.53 12.90 -44.07
CA GLY A 126 -29.96 12.78 -45.47
C GLY A 126 -28.83 12.97 -46.51
N ASN A 127 -27.58 12.69 -46.12
CA ASN A 127 -26.41 12.73 -47.03
C ASN A 127 -26.36 11.50 -47.96
N GLY A 128 -27.09 10.44 -47.64
CA GLY A 128 -27.11 9.20 -48.41
C GLY A 128 -25.97 8.23 -48.12
N THR A 129 -24.98 8.63 -47.33
CA THR A 129 -23.83 7.82 -46.91
C THR A 129 -23.30 8.30 -45.54
N ILE A 130 -22.62 7.43 -44.82
CA ILE A 130 -21.87 7.82 -43.63
C ILE A 130 -20.44 8.28 -43.94
N ASP A 131 -20.05 8.26 -45.20
CA ASP A 131 -18.74 8.72 -45.67
C ASP A 131 -18.53 10.20 -45.38
N ASP A 132 -17.39 10.56 -44.81
CA ASP A 132 -17.11 11.92 -44.33
C ASP A 132 -16.70 12.82 -45.52
N GLU A 133 -17.19 14.03 -45.54
CA GLU A 133 -16.81 15.05 -46.53
C GLU A 133 -16.01 16.21 -45.91
N GLY A 134 -15.92 16.27 -44.59
CA GLY A 134 -15.32 17.39 -43.88
C GLY A 134 -14.10 17.03 -43.02
N GLY A 135 -13.83 15.75 -42.86
CA GLY A 135 -12.68 15.20 -42.13
C GLY A 135 -12.76 15.29 -40.62
N HIS A 136 -13.67 16.14 -40.07
CA HIS A 136 -13.74 16.31 -38.63
C HIS A 136 -14.22 15.03 -37.92
N GLY A 137 -15.29 14.40 -38.39
CA GLY A 137 -15.80 13.15 -37.86
C GLY A 137 -14.80 12.00 -37.96
N THR A 138 -14.07 11.93 -39.08
CA THR A 138 -12.98 10.96 -39.28
C THR A 138 -11.86 11.15 -38.25
N ALA A 139 -11.40 12.38 -38.04
CA ALA A 139 -10.36 12.68 -37.05
C ALA A 139 -10.80 12.43 -35.58
N VAL A 140 -12.07 12.72 -35.27
CA VAL A 140 -12.69 12.40 -33.97
C VAL A 140 -12.77 10.88 -33.77
N ALA A 141 -13.26 10.13 -34.77
CA ALA A 141 -13.33 8.68 -34.76
C ALA A 141 -11.95 8.02 -34.59
N PHE A 142 -10.95 8.56 -35.32
CA PHE A 142 -9.55 8.12 -35.20
C PHE A 142 -9.00 8.37 -33.79
N THR A 143 -9.28 9.51 -33.17
CA THR A 143 -8.83 9.83 -31.79
C THR A 143 -9.39 8.84 -30.78
N VAL A 144 -10.61 8.31 -31.01
CA VAL A 144 -11.15 7.20 -30.19
C VAL A 144 -10.48 5.88 -30.52
N ALA A 145 -10.48 5.47 -31.79
CA ALA A 145 -10.27 4.09 -32.21
C ALA A 145 -9.42 3.92 -33.49
N GLY A 146 -8.56 4.88 -33.86
CA GLY A 146 -7.53 4.65 -34.88
C GLY A 146 -6.70 3.44 -34.54
N ARG A 147 -6.46 2.56 -35.53
CA ARG A 147 -5.78 1.27 -35.27
C ARG A 147 -4.34 1.46 -34.78
N ARG A 148 -3.87 0.54 -33.98
CA ARG A 148 -2.47 0.43 -33.56
C ARG A 148 -1.74 -0.49 -34.54
N ASN A 149 -0.93 0.09 -35.42
CA ASN A 149 -0.31 -0.60 -36.54
C ASN A 149 1.22 -0.45 -36.63
N GLY A 150 1.83 0.17 -35.62
CA GLY A 150 3.28 0.41 -35.54
C GLY A 150 3.75 1.67 -36.25
N ALA A 151 2.84 2.50 -36.77
CA ALA A 151 3.15 3.71 -37.56
C ALA A 151 2.28 4.90 -37.11
N GLY A 152 2.83 6.11 -37.17
CA GLY A 152 2.08 7.33 -36.87
C GLY A 152 1.59 7.42 -35.42
N THR A 153 0.27 7.48 -35.25
CA THR A 153 -0.45 7.57 -33.98
C THR A 153 -1.62 6.60 -33.98
N HIS A 154 -2.23 6.34 -32.85
CA HIS A 154 -3.41 5.47 -32.71
C HIS A 154 -4.49 6.11 -31.83
N GLY A 155 -5.69 5.57 -31.86
CA GLY A 155 -6.77 5.98 -30.97
C GLY A 155 -6.58 5.52 -29.52
N ALA A 156 -7.22 6.21 -28.58
CA ALA A 156 -7.16 5.89 -27.15
C ALA A 156 -7.64 4.45 -26.85
N ALA A 157 -8.69 3.99 -27.53
CA ALA A 157 -9.27 2.65 -27.43
C ALA A 157 -9.23 1.98 -28.81
N PHE A 158 -8.04 1.67 -29.28
CA PHE A 158 -7.73 1.31 -30.67
C PHE A 158 -8.42 0.04 -31.20
N ASP A 159 -9.03 -0.79 -30.34
CA ASP A 159 -9.84 -1.97 -30.72
C ASP A 159 -11.35 -1.75 -30.49
N ALA A 160 -11.80 -0.54 -30.11
CA ALA A 160 -13.21 -0.27 -29.92
C ALA A 160 -14.01 -0.34 -31.23
N THR A 161 -15.30 -0.70 -31.15
CA THR A 161 -16.23 -0.67 -32.26
C THR A 161 -16.89 0.70 -32.36
N LEU A 162 -16.84 1.33 -33.53
CA LEU A 162 -17.42 2.62 -33.79
C LEU A 162 -18.85 2.48 -34.33
N ILE A 163 -19.80 3.22 -33.75
CA ILE A 163 -21.17 3.36 -34.22
C ILE A 163 -21.32 4.80 -34.67
N VAL A 164 -21.16 5.03 -35.95
CA VAL A 164 -21.10 6.38 -36.55
C VAL A 164 -22.49 6.82 -36.96
N ALA A 165 -22.89 8.02 -36.52
CA ALA A 165 -24.05 8.71 -36.99
C ALA A 165 -23.63 10.00 -37.68
N ARG A 166 -23.66 10.01 -39.02
CA ARG A 166 -23.42 11.21 -39.81
C ARG A 166 -24.60 12.17 -39.67
N ALA A 167 -24.38 13.34 -39.05
CA ALA A 167 -25.44 14.25 -38.64
C ALA A 167 -25.32 15.67 -39.25
N ASP A 168 -24.32 15.92 -40.08
CA ASP A 168 -24.16 17.19 -40.77
C ASP A 168 -25.23 17.38 -41.84
N ARG A 169 -25.67 18.64 -42.01
CA ARG A 169 -26.59 18.99 -43.12
C ARG A 169 -25.92 18.78 -44.46
N PRO A 170 -26.62 18.16 -45.45
CA PRO A 170 -26.06 17.88 -46.74
C PRO A 170 -25.43 19.12 -47.39
N GLY A 171 -24.21 18.98 -47.93
CA GLY A 171 -23.47 20.00 -48.63
C GLY A 171 -22.84 21.10 -47.76
N THR A 172 -23.01 21.08 -46.43
CA THR A 172 -22.41 22.12 -45.58
C THR A 172 -20.96 21.86 -45.22
N CYS A 173 -20.49 20.60 -45.26
CA CYS A 173 -19.09 20.25 -45.03
C CYS A 173 -18.21 20.46 -46.26
N ALA A 174 -18.76 20.34 -47.46
CA ALA A 174 -18.02 20.48 -48.73
C ALA A 174 -17.67 21.92 -49.14
N THR A 175 -18.26 22.93 -48.49
CA THR A 175 -18.04 24.35 -48.83
C THR A 175 -17.09 25.01 -47.84
N ALA A 176 -15.80 25.03 -48.17
CA ALA A 176 -14.87 26.01 -47.63
C ALA A 176 -15.22 27.40 -48.16
N VAL A 177 -15.95 28.19 -47.44
CA VAL A 177 -16.23 29.58 -47.79
C VAL A 177 -15.09 30.45 -47.30
N VAL A 178 -14.37 31.10 -48.22
CA VAL A 178 -13.10 31.80 -48.00
C VAL A 178 -13.27 33.22 -47.48
N ASP A 179 -14.37 33.84 -47.30
CA ASP A 179 -14.39 35.29 -46.95
C ASP A 179 -15.39 35.77 -45.90
N ASP A 180 -16.32 34.96 -45.37
CA ASP A 180 -17.18 35.39 -44.27
C ASP A 180 -17.60 34.26 -43.36
N LYS A 181 -16.96 34.21 -42.22
CA LYS A 181 -17.36 33.77 -40.83
C LYS A 181 -18.16 32.47 -40.60
N GLU A 182 -18.50 31.67 -41.56
CA GLU A 182 -19.18 30.39 -41.36
C GLU A 182 -18.57 29.26 -42.18
N THR A 183 -17.32 28.94 -41.91
CA THR A 183 -16.64 27.78 -42.48
C THR A 183 -16.80 26.60 -41.52
N GLY A 184 -17.48 25.55 -41.96
CA GLY A 184 -17.59 24.29 -41.20
C GLY A 184 -18.95 23.61 -41.38
N CYS A 185 -18.99 22.33 -41.10
CA CYS A 185 -20.20 21.51 -41.10
C CYS A 185 -21.28 22.08 -40.18
N ARG A 186 -22.53 22.12 -40.63
CA ARG A 186 -23.67 22.54 -39.78
C ARG A 186 -24.50 21.33 -39.38
N PHE A 187 -24.89 21.28 -38.11
CA PHE A 187 -25.62 20.18 -37.55
C PHE A 187 -26.99 20.61 -37.03
N GLY A 188 -28.03 19.86 -37.38
CA GLY A 188 -29.36 20.05 -36.79
C GLY A 188 -29.49 19.28 -35.47
N THR A 189 -30.08 19.91 -34.44
CA THR A 189 -30.28 19.24 -33.16
C THR A 189 -31.17 17.99 -33.26
N ASP A 190 -32.09 17.96 -34.25
CA ASP A 190 -32.90 16.81 -34.63
C ASP A 190 -32.07 15.66 -35.19
N ALA A 191 -31.10 15.96 -36.09
CA ALA A 191 -30.17 14.97 -36.63
C ALA A 191 -29.26 14.40 -35.51
N ILE A 192 -28.71 15.27 -34.66
CA ILE A 192 -27.93 14.83 -33.48
C ILE A 192 -28.79 13.94 -32.59
N ALA A 193 -30.06 14.27 -32.36
CA ALA A 193 -30.96 13.43 -31.53
C ALA A 193 -31.17 12.04 -32.16
N ARG A 194 -31.39 11.96 -33.49
CA ARG A 194 -31.46 10.67 -34.18
C ARG A 194 -30.14 9.91 -34.09
N GLY A 195 -29.00 10.61 -34.16
CA GLY A 195 -27.67 10.01 -33.96
C GLY A 195 -27.47 9.41 -32.59
N VAL A 196 -27.94 10.09 -31.51
CA VAL A 196 -27.93 9.52 -30.15
C VAL A 196 -28.76 8.24 -30.08
N ASP A 197 -29.95 8.19 -30.73
CA ASP A 197 -30.77 6.99 -30.75
C ASP A 197 -30.16 5.87 -31.58
N VAL A 198 -29.48 6.15 -32.69
CA VAL A 198 -28.69 5.18 -33.50
C VAL A 198 -27.60 4.55 -32.63
N ALA A 199 -26.79 5.38 -31.98
CA ALA A 199 -25.73 4.88 -31.07
C ALA A 199 -26.29 4.05 -29.91
N ARG A 200 -27.40 4.48 -29.32
CA ARG A 200 -28.11 3.75 -28.27
C ARG A 200 -28.62 2.39 -28.75
N ALA A 201 -29.25 2.35 -29.90
CA ALA A 201 -29.75 1.10 -30.50
C ALA A 201 -28.62 0.16 -30.91
N GLY A 202 -27.46 0.70 -31.31
CA GLY A 202 -26.25 -0.05 -31.63
C GLY A 202 -25.46 -0.54 -30.39
N ASN A 203 -26.00 -0.40 -29.18
CA ASN A 203 -25.37 -0.80 -27.89
C ASN A 203 -24.07 -0.03 -27.57
N ALA A 204 -24.01 1.25 -27.90
CA ALA A 204 -22.91 2.09 -27.44
C ALA A 204 -22.81 2.10 -25.90
N ARG A 205 -21.61 2.00 -25.38
CA ARG A 205 -21.32 2.19 -23.95
C ARG A 205 -21.09 3.65 -23.61
N VAL A 206 -20.58 4.40 -24.58
CA VAL A 206 -20.35 5.83 -24.51
C VAL A 206 -20.68 6.46 -25.86
N ILE A 207 -21.21 7.67 -25.85
CA ILE A 207 -21.52 8.48 -27.02
C ILE A 207 -20.65 9.73 -26.96
N ASN A 208 -19.90 9.99 -28.01
CA ASN A 208 -19.11 11.21 -28.19
C ASN A 208 -19.87 12.20 -29.07
N ILE A 209 -20.02 13.42 -28.57
CA ILE A 209 -20.61 14.55 -29.29
C ILE A 209 -19.58 15.68 -29.30
N SER A 210 -18.74 15.72 -30.35
CA SER A 210 -17.70 16.74 -30.53
C SER A 210 -18.25 17.99 -31.17
N LEU A 211 -19.44 18.40 -30.74
CA LEU A 211 -20.19 19.51 -31.32
C LEU A 211 -20.61 20.50 -30.23
N GLY A 212 -20.84 21.74 -30.58
CA GLY A 212 -21.33 22.80 -29.73
C GLY A 212 -22.52 23.55 -30.37
N GLY A 213 -23.15 24.43 -29.61
CA GLY A 213 -24.24 25.25 -30.10
C GLY A 213 -24.92 26.08 -29.02
N SER A 214 -25.87 26.93 -29.40
CA SER A 214 -26.54 27.86 -28.49
C SER A 214 -27.60 27.19 -27.64
N ASP A 215 -28.30 26.18 -28.13
CA ASP A 215 -29.31 25.41 -27.42
C ASP A 215 -29.42 24.00 -27.96
N MET A 216 -29.68 23.05 -27.07
CA MET A 216 -29.79 21.62 -27.37
C MET A 216 -31.17 21.24 -27.94
N GLY A 217 -32.20 22.04 -27.71
CA GLY A 217 -33.58 21.71 -28.09
C GLY A 217 -34.16 20.53 -27.28
N SER A 218 -35.51 20.38 -27.35
CA SER A 218 -36.22 19.36 -26.58
C SER A 218 -35.98 17.94 -27.07
N GLU A 219 -35.85 17.73 -28.35
CA GLU A 219 -35.67 16.41 -28.97
C GLU A 219 -34.33 15.79 -28.58
N LEU A 220 -33.25 16.56 -28.65
CA LEU A 220 -31.92 16.10 -28.27
C LEU A 220 -31.83 15.84 -26.76
N ARG A 221 -32.44 16.72 -25.93
CA ARG A 221 -32.55 16.47 -24.48
C ARG A 221 -33.27 15.16 -24.19
N ALA A 222 -34.37 14.86 -24.90
CA ALA A 222 -35.09 13.62 -24.74
C ALA A 222 -34.26 12.40 -25.21
N ALA A 223 -33.53 12.49 -26.32
CA ALA A 223 -32.65 11.44 -26.82
C ALA A 223 -31.51 11.12 -25.82
N ILE A 224 -30.82 12.14 -25.31
CA ILE A 224 -29.81 11.96 -24.24
C ILE A 224 -30.45 11.34 -23.00
N GLY A 225 -31.67 11.76 -22.62
CA GLY A 225 -32.41 11.18 -21.52
C GLY A 225 -32.70 9.67 -21.71
N ARG A 226 -32.97 9.21 -22.94
CA ARG A 226 -33.12 7.78 -23.26
C ARG A 226 -31.80 7.02 -23.18
N ALA A 227 -30.72 7.62 -23.66
CA ALA A 227 -29.39 7.03 -23.58
C ALA A 227 -28.90 6.88 -22.13
N THR A 228 -29.00 7.94 -21.34
CA THR A 228 -28.60 7.93 -19.91
C THR A 228 -29.48 7.03 -19.06
N ALA A 229 -30.76 6.84 -19.44
CA ALA A 229 -31.64 5.86 -18.75
C ALA A 229 -31.17 4.42 -18.94
N GLN A 230 -30.40 4.12 -20.00
CA GLN A 230 -29.76 2.81 -20.24
C GLN A 230 -28.35 2.74 -19.66
N GLY A 231 -27.89 3.75 -18.94
CA GLY A 231 -26.54 3.80 -18.37
C GLY A 231 -25.45 4.14 -19.36
N ILE A 232 -25.81 4.67 -20.53
CA ILE A 232 -24.85 5.13 -21.57
C ILE A 232 -24.27 6.47 -21.14
N ILE A 233 -22.95 6.59 -21.17
CA ILE A 233 -22.23 7.83 -20.88
C ILE A 233 -22.25 8.71 -22.14
N VAL A 234 -22.47 10.01 -21.97
CA VAL A 234 -22.40 10.97 -23.08
C VAL A 234 -21.28 11.97 -22.78
N VAL A 235 -20.36 12.13 -23.71
CA VAL A 235 -19.25 13.09 -23.61
C VAL A 235 -19.52 14.22 -24.62
N ILE A 236 -19.55 15.46 -24.15
CA ILE A 236 -19.85 16.64 -24.97
C ILE A 236 -18.69 17.63 -24.88
N ALA A 237 -18.22 18.14 -26.01
CA ALA A 237 -17.21 19.18 -26.05
C ALA A 237 -17.66 20.46 -25.32
N ALA A 238 -16.77 21.10 -24.56
CA ALA A 238 -17.09 22.28 -23.75
C ALA A 238 -17.40 23.53 -24.59
N GLY A 239 -16.76 23.65 -25.74
CA GLY A 239 -16.75 24.86 -26.63
C GLY A 239 -15.33 25.38 -26.81
N ASN A 240 -15.14 26.24 -27.83
CA ASN A 240 -13.82 26.71 -28.26
C ASN A 240 -13.70 28.24 -28.28
N ASP A 241 -14.48 28.94 -27.45
CA ASP A 241 -14.52 30.41 -27.42
C ASP A 241 -13.61 31.02 -26.35
N GLY A 242 -12.94 30.17 -25.52
CA GLY A 242 -12.13 30.60 -24.39
C GLY A 242 -12.98 31.19 -23.27
N ALA A 243 -14.28 30.88 -23.23
CA ALA A 243 -15.25 31.44 -22.32
C ALA A 243 -15.05 30.94 -20.86
N ALA A 244 -15.54 31.71 -19.90
CA ALA A 244 -15.45 31.37 -18.48
C ALA A 244 -16.37 30.19 -18.07
N ASN A 245 -17.36 29.85 -18.89
CA ASN A 245 -18.29 28.74 -18.70
C ASN A 245 -18.40 27.96 -19.99
N PRO A 246 -18.72 26.66 -19.93
CA PRO A 246 -18.98 25.85 -21.12
C PRO A 246 -20.18 26.38 -21.89
N GLY A 247 -20.17 26.14 -23.21
CA GLY A 247 -21.26 26.55 -24.08
C GLY A 247 -22.64 26.04 -23.63
N PRO A 248 -23.75 26.78 -23.94
CA PRO A 248 -25.09 26.44 -23.49
C PRO A 248 -25.56 25.04 -23.88
N PHE A 249 -25.02 24.48 -24.95
CA PHE A 249 -25.26 23.12 -25.42
C PHE A 249 -24.96 22.06 -24.36
N THR A 250 -24.02 22.29 -23.45
CA THR A 250 -23.62 21.37 -22.38
C THR A 250 -24.52 21.42 -21.14
N SER A 251 -25.48 22.34 -21.09
CA SER A 251 -26.30 22.61 -19.89
C SER A 251 -27.08 21.42 -19.35
N ILE A 252 -27.30 20.39 -20.17
CA ILE A 252 -27.96 19.13 -19.76
C ILE A 252 -27.18 18.39 -18.66
N ALA A 253 -25.86 18.54 -18.60
CA ALA A 253 -25.00 17.80 -17.66
C ALA A 253 -25.42 17.99 -16.20
N SER A 254 -25.93 19.19 -15.84
CA SER A 254 -26.40 19.53 -14.51
C SER A 254 -27.86 19.15 -14.22
N THR A 255 -28.57 18.60 -15.21
CA THR A 255 -30.01 18.28 -15.06
C THR A 255 -30.22 16.84 -14.57
N PRO A 256 -31.37 16.55 -13.93
CA PRO A 256 -31.74 15.18 -13.58
C PRO A 256 -31.78 14.20 -14.76
N THR A 257 -32.02 14.72 -15.98
CA THR A 257 -32.04 13.94 -17.22
C THR A 257 -30.69 13.32 -17.54
N ALA A 258 -29.59 13.99 -17.20
CA ALA A 258 -28.23 13.48 -17.35
C ALA A 258 -27.91 12.28 -16.45
N ARG A 259 -28.58 12.13 -15.32
CA ARG A 259 -28.34 11.07 -14.31
C ARG A 259 -26.87 10.94 -13.85
N GLY A 260 -26.07 12.02 -13.96
CA GLY A 260 -24.63 12.00 -13.69
C GLY A 260 -23.82 11.28 -14.78
N LEU A 261 -24.39 11.05 -15.97
CA LEU A 261 -23.76 10.31 -17.08
C LEU A 261 -23.33 11.21 -18.24
N VAL A 262 -23.42 12.54 -18.08
CA VAL A 262 -22.93 13.49 -19.07
C VAL A 262 -21.65 14.13 -18.57
N ILE A 263 -20.58 14.01 -19.34
CA ILE A 263 -19.26 14.60 -19.10
C ILE A 263 -19.05 15.75 -20.07
N ILE A 264 -18.68 16.91 -19.57
CA ILE A 264 -18.25 18.06 -20.37
C ILE A 264 -16.74 17.97 -20.52
N ALA A 265 -16.26 17.95 -21.76
CA ALA A 265 -14.84 17.76 -22.09
C ALA A 265 -14.15 19.09 -22.33
N GLY A 266 -13.26 19.50 -21.45
CA GLY A 266 -12.34 20.61 -21.63
C GLY A 266 -11.05 20.22 -22.30
N SER A 267 -10.37 21.18 -22.94
CA SER A 267 -9.11 20.95 -23.64
C SER A 267 -7.91 21.47 -22.85
N VAL A 268 -6.88 20.63 -22.73
CA VAL A 268 -5.54 21.01 -22.27
C VAL A 268 -4.49 20.67 -23.32
N GLY A 269 -3.33 21.33 -23.23
CA GLY A 269 -2.14 20.94 -23.96
C GLY A 269 -1.40 19.76 -23.32
N ALA A 270 -0.33 19.28 -23.92
CA ALA A 270 0.49 18.17 -23.44
C ALA A 270 1.12 18.39 -22.04
N GLY A 271 1.23 19.65 -21.60
CA GLY A 271 1.74 20.04 -20.28
C GLY A 271 0.65 20.37 -19.26
N ASP A 272 -0.58 19.90 -19.47
CA ASP A 272 -1.76 20.13 -18.61
C ASP A 272 -2.23 21.60 -18.51
N ALA A 273 -1.62 22.54 -19.26
CA ALA A 273 -2.14 23.89 -19.33
C ALA A 273 -3.47 23.92 -20.07
N ILE A 274 -4.46 24.64 -19.53
CA ILE A 274 -5.75 24.82 -20.22
C ILE A 274 -5.51 25.48 -21.57
N SER A 275 -6.11 24.96 -22.63
CA SER A 275 -6.02 25.51 -23.96
C SER A 275 -6.66 26.89 -24.01
N THR A 276 -6.01 27.85 -24.71
CA THR A 276 -6.51 29.24 -24.77
C THR A 276 -7.91 29.37 -25.37
N PHE A 277 -8.23 28.47 -26.27
CA PHE A 277 -9.55 28.39 -26.90
C PHE A 277 -10.59 27.64 -26.08
N SER A 278 -10.17 26.74 -25.13
CA SER A 278 -11.11 25.91 -24.37
C SER A 278 -12.03 26.77 -23.51
N ASP A 279 -13.32 26.56 -23.64
CA ASP A 279 -14.25 27.02 -22.63
C ASP A 279 -13.92 26.32 -21.33
N ARG A 280 -14.00 27.06 -20.21
CA ARG A 280 -13.60 26.64 -18.89
C ARG A 280 -14.77 25.99 -18.15
N ALA A 281 -14.46 25.28 -17.07
CA ALA A 281 -15.44 24.58 -16.26
C ALA A 281 -16.52 25.49 -15.64
N GLY A 282 -16.14 26.71 -15.23
CA GLY A 282 -17.06 27.71 -14.66
C GLY A 282 -17.94 27.13 -13.58
N THR A 283 -19.24 27.34 -13.70
CA THR A 283 -20.25 26.80 -12.77
C THR A 283 -20.54 25.31 -12.97
N SER A 284 -20.03 24.70 -14.03
CA SER A 284 -20.23 23.29 -14.39
C SER A 284 -19.08 22.38 -13.93
N GLY A 285 -18.19 22.86 -13.07
CA GLY A 285 -16.98 22.13 -12.63
C GLY A 285 -17.24 20.73 -12.10
N ALA A 286 -18.40 20.47 -11.49
CA ALA A 286 -18.78 19.13 -11.00
C ALA A 286 -18.95 18.07 -12.11
N TYR A 287 -19.20 18.49 -13.36
CA TYR A 287 -19.46 17.64 -14.52
C TYR A 287 -18.38 17.76 -15.61
N PHE A 288 -17.31 18.48 -15.31
CA PHE A 288 -16.28 18.86 -16.26
C PHE A 288 -15.00 18.05 -16.03
N LEU A 289 -14.43 17.51 -17.11
CA LEU A 289 -13.17 16.78 -17.09
C LEU A 289 -12.34 17.24 -18.28
N SER A 290 -11.06 17.54 -18.06
CA SER A 290 -10.15 17.97 -19.11
C SER A 290 -9.36 16.79 -19.68
N ALA A 291 -9.07 16.85 -20.97
CA ALA A 291 -8.16 15.94 -21.65
C ALA A 291 -7.38 16.71 -22.75
N VAL A 292 -6.34 16.07 -23.32
CA VAL A 292 -5.58 16.72 -24.39
C VAL A 292 -6.46 16.92 -25.62
N GLY A 293 -6.59 18.17 -26.04
CA GLY A 293 -7.25 18.57 -27.28
C GLY A 293 -6.43 19.53 -28.10
N GLU A 294 -5.13 19.74 -27.80
CA GLU A 294 -4.20 20.51 -28.61
C GLU A 294 -3.29 19.63 -29.42
N ARG A 295 -3.16 19.95 -30.73
CA ARG A 295 -2.20 19.28 -31.62
C ARG A 295 -2.34 17.75 -31.64
N VAL A 296 -3.56 17.26 -31.54
CA VAL A 296 -3.88 15.84 -31.68
C VAL A 296 -3.68 15.45 -33.14
N ARG A 297 -2.78 14.49 -33.40
CA ARG A 297 -2.52 14.03 -34.76
C ARG A 297 -3.54 12.97 -35.17
N ALA A 298 -4.31 13.25 -36.20
CA ALA A 298 -5.31 12.35 -36.78
C ALA A 298 -5.46 12.61 -38.28
N PRO A 299 -5.87 11.61 -39.08
CA PRO A 299 -6.14 11.80 -40.50
C PRO A 299 -7.45 12.59 -40.74
N ASP A 300 -7.55 13.23 -41.92
CA ASP A 300 -8.79 13.77 -42.48
C ASP A 300 -9.54 12.70 -43.30
N GLU A 301 -10.55 13.12 -44.04
CA GLU A 301 -11.36 12.30 -44.95
C GLU A 301 -10.59 11.78 -46.18
N ASN A 302 -9.40 12.28 -46.44
CA ASN A 302 -8.50 11.84 -47.51
C ASN A 302 -7.30 11.05 -46.98
N ASN A 303 -7.38 10.58 -45.71
CA ASN A 303 -6.31 9.90 -45.01
C ASN A 303 -5.00 10.74 -44.90
N THR A 304 -5.11 12.07 -44.96
CA THR A 304 -3.99 12.99 -44.78
C THR A 304 -3.85 13.34 -43.28
N PRO A 305 -2.68 13.13 -42.66
CA PRO A 305 -2.52 13.41 -41.22
C PRO A 305 -2.35 14.91 -40.95
N PHE A 306 -3.18 15.43 -40.05
CA PHE A 306 -3.12 16.80 -39.53
C PHE A 306 -2.92 16.85 -38.05
N PHE A 307 -2.57 18.05 -37.54
CA PHE A 307 -2.61 18.37 -36.11
C PHE A 307 -3.89 19.17 -35.83
N TRP A 308 -4.85 18.49 -35.22
CA TRP A 308 -6.13 19.06 -34.86
C TRP A 308 -6.09 19.70 -33.47
N SER A 309 -6.83 20.78 -33.27
CA SER A 309 -6.98 21.41 -31.95
C SER A 309 -8.44 21.80 -31.72
N GLY A 310 -8.95 21.54 -30.50
CA GLY A 310 -10.32 21.81 -30.11
C GLY A 310 -10.75 20.92 -28.97
N THR A 311 -11.75 21.36 -28.20
CA THR A 311 -12.43 20.50 -27.20
C THR A 311 -13.08 19.28 -27.88
N SER A 312 -13.31 19.35 -29.18
CA SER A 312 -13.71 18.26 -30.09
C SER A 312 -12.74 17.07 -30.07
N PHE A 313 -11.46 17.30 -29.76
CA PHE A 313 -10.43 16.24 -29.66
C PHE A 313 -10.13 15.82 -28.23
N ALA A 314 -10.53 16.59 -27.23
CA ALA A 314 -10.53 16.18 -25.83
C ALA A 314 -11.68 15.20 -25.51
N ALA A 315 -12.86 15.43 -26.05
CA ALA A 315 -14.03 14.58 -25.84
C ALA A 315 -13.77 13.11 -26.26
N PRO A 316 -13.24 12.80 -27.45
CA PRO A 316 -12.95 11.42 -27.85
C PRO A 316 -11.85 10.75 -27.02
N GLN A 317 -10.92 11.49 -26.42
CA GLN A 317 -9.97 10.93 -25.44
C GLN A 317 -10.71 10.38 -24.21
N ILE A 318 -11.66 11.15 -23.68
CA ILE A 318 -12.50 10.74 -22.54
C ILE A 318 -13.38 9.56 -22.95
N ALA A 319 -14.00 9.59 -24.13
CA ALA A 319 -14.81 8.48 -24.63
C ALA A 319 -13.98 7.19 -24.79
N GLY A 320 -12.75 7.29 -25.27
CA GLY A 320 -11.81 6.18 -25.32
C GLY A 320 -11.44 5.64 -23.93
N ALA A 321 -11.20 6.51 -22.96
CA ALA A 321 -10.94 6.10 -21.59
C ALA A 321 -12.13 5.35 -20.95
N VAL A 322 -13.36 5.80 -21.23
CA VAL A 322 -14.58 5.07 -20.83
C VAL A 322 -14.60 3.67 -21.44
N ALA A 323 -14.25 3.53 -22.73
CA ALA A 323 -14.23 2.24 -23.40
C ALA A 323 -13.18 1.28 -22.79
N LEU A 324 -11.98 1.80 -22.46
CA LEU A 324 -10.94 1.03 -21.78
C LEU A 324 -11.40 0.52 -20.40
N LEU A 325 -12.01 1.38 -19.60
CA LEU A 325 -12.53 1.02 -18.28
C LEU A 325 -13.70 0.03 -18.37
N ALA A 326 -14.59 0.20 -19.33
CA ALA A 326 -15.73 -0.70 -19.53
C ALA A 326 -15.28 -2.10 -19.95
N GLN A 327 -14.23 -2.23 -20.76
CA GLN A 327 -13.64 -3.53 -21.10
C GLN A 327 -12.96 -4.18 -19.89
N ALA A 328 -12.09 -3.42 -19.19
CA ALA A 328 -11.30 -3.96 -18.08
C ALA A 328 -12.17 -4.36 -16.89
N PHE A 329 -13.24 -3.62 -16.63
CA PHE A 329 -14.12 -3.79 -15.47
C PHE A 329 -15.60 -3.83 -15.89
N PRO A 330 -16.05 -4.93 -16.48
CA PRO A 330 -17.40 -5.04 -17.05
C PRO A 330 -18.52 -4.99 -16.00
N ASN A 331 -18.20 -5.12 -14.72
CA ASN A 331 -19.13 -4.96 -13.61
C ASN A 331 -19.52 -3.51 -13.32
N LEU A 332 -18.75 -2.53 -13.83
CA LEU A 332 -19.02 -1.13 -13.54
C LEU A 332 -20.25 -0.62 -14.31
N SER A 333 -21.15 0.05 -13.61
CA SER A 333 -22.19 0.86 -14.24
C SER A 333 -21.60 2.11 -14.90
N GLY A 334 -22.37 2.78 -15.77
CA GLY A 334 -21.94 4.06 -16.35
C GLY A 334 -21.62 5.11 -15.27
N THR A 335 -22.47 5.22 -14.25
CA THR A 335 -22.25 6.15 -13.13
C THR A 335 -20.97 5.84 -12.39
N GLN A 336 -20.66 4.57 -12.13
CA GLN A 336 -19.41 4.18 -11.47
C GLN A 336 -18.17 4.50 -12.31
N ILE A 337 -18.26 4.38 -13.66
CA ILE A 337 -17.16 4.78 -14.54
C ILE A 337 -16.94 6.31 -14.49
N VAL A 338 -18.02 7.10 -14.54
CA VAL A 338 -17.92 8.57 -14.43
C VAL A 338 -17.34 8.97 -13.07
N ASP A 339 -17.85 8.41 -11.99
CA ASP A 339 -17.36 8.66 -10.62
C ASP A 339 -15.87 8.29 -10.49
N LEU A 340 -15.47 7.16 -11.07
CA LEU A 340 -14.08 6.71 -11.06
C LEU A 340 -13.18 7.70 -11.82
N LEU A 341 -13.56 8.11 -13.03
CA LEU A 341 -12.80 9.09 -13.82
C LEU A 341 -12.65 10.42 -13.05
N TYR A 342 -13.70 10.90 -12.40
CA TYR A 342 -13.67 12.12 -11.59
C TYR A 342 -12.81 12.00 -10.33
N GLN A 343 -12.87 10.87 -9.61
CA GLN A 343 -12.07 10.65 -8.41
C GLN A 343 -10.58 10.44 -8.70
N THR A 344 -10.26 9.97 -9.89
CA THR A 344 -8.90 9.63 -10.29
C THR A 344 -8.25 10.66 -11.21
N ALA A 345 -8.99 11.67 -11.66
CA ALA A 345 -8.46 12.77 -12.41
C ALA A 345 -7.25 13.41 -11.70
N ARG A 346 -6.27 13.80 -12.48
CA ARG A 346 -5.11 14.55 -11.99
C ARG A 346 -5.55 15.97 -11.67
N ASP A 347 -5.46 16.35 -10.41
CA ASP A 347 -5.83 17.69 -9.94
C ASP A 347 -4.93 18.74 -10.63
N ALA A 348 -5.54 19.77 -11.18
CA ALA A 348 -4.89 20.85 -11.89
C ALA A 348 -5.59 22.17 -11.54
N GLY A 349 -4.82 23.24 -11.40
CA GLY A 349 -5.35 24.53 -10.96
C GLY A 349 -5.43 24.64 -9.44
N GLU A 350 -6.54 25.14 -8.92
CA GLU A 350 -6.80 25.23 -7.50
C GLU A 350 -7.20 23.83 -6.97
N PRO A 351 -6.79 23.46 -5.73
CA PRO A 351 -7.05 22.12 -5.21
C PRO A 351 -8.53 21.74 -5.19
N GLY A 352 -8.85 20.60 -5.78
CA GLY A 352 -10.19 20.05 -5.85
C GLY A 352 -10.96 20.48 -7.11
N ILE A 353 -12.26 20.72 -6.99
CA ILE A 353 -13.08 21.16 -8.14
C ILE A 353 -12.92 22.65 -8.32
N ASP A 354 -12.41 23.10 -9.46
CA ASP A 354 -12.21 24.51 -9.76
C ASP A 354 -12.97 25.00 -11.00
N ALA A 355 -12.95 26.29 -11.25
CA ALA A 355 -13.66 26.93 -12.33
C ALA A 355 -12.91 26.87 -13.68
N ILE A 356 -11.72 26.29 -13.74
CA ILE A 356 -10.90 26.20 -14.96
C ILE A 356 -10.90 24.77 -15.48
N TYR A 357 -10.46 23.83 -14.64
CA TYR A 357 -10.24 22.43 -14.99
C TYR A 357 -11.38 21.50 -14.54
N GLY A 358 -12.32 22.01 -13.74
CA GLY A 358 -13.40 21.23 -13.18
C GLY A 358 -12.89 20.14 -12.22
N ARG A 359 -13.03 18.86 -12.61
CA ARG A 359 -12.53 17.70 -11.87
C ARG A 359 -11.03 17.45 -12.05
N GLY A 360 -10.39 18.19 -12.95
CA GLY A 360 -8.98 18.02 -13.30
C GLY A 360 -8.75 17.40 -14.68
N VAL A 361 -7.58 16.81 -14.90
CA VAL A 361 -7.14 16.22 -16.16
C VAL A 361 -7.22 14.69 -16.09
N LEU A 362 -7.74 14.07 -17.13
CA LEU A 362 -7.90 12.61 -17.28
C LEU A 362 -6.60 11.85 -16.99
N ASP A 363 -6.63 10.86 -16.08
CA ASP A 363 -5.48 10.03 -15.70
C ASP A 363 -5.88 8.57 -15.50
N LEU A 364 -5.44 7.70 -16.38
CA LEU A 364 -5.72 6.26 -16.30
C LEU A 364 -4.78 5.51 -15.34
N THR A 365 -3.61 6.06 -14.98
CA THR A 365 -2.76 5.40 -14.00
C THR A 365 -3.50 5.21 -12.67
N ARG A 366 -4.12 6.28 -12.19
CA ARG A 366 -4.90 6.24 -10.95
C ARG A 366 -6.21 5.47 -11.13
N ALA A 367 -6.86 5.60 -12.31
CA ALA A 367 -8.10 4.88 -12.61
C ALA A 367 -7.92 3.36 -12.66
N PHE A 368 -6.73 2.85 -13.00
CA PHE A 368 -6.40 1.43 -13.04
C PHE A 368 -5.71 0.92 -11.76
N GLN A 369 -5.70 1.71 -10.70
CA GLN A 369 -5.30 1.30 -9.35
C GLN A 369 -6.53 1.09 -8.45
N PRO A 370 -6.42 0.33 -7.35
CA PRO A 370 -7.51 0.19 -6.38
C PRO A 370 -7.90 1.55 -5.79
N VAL A 371 -9.21 1.84 -5.75
CA VAL A 371 -9.77 3.08 -5.21
C VAL A 371 -10.68 2.76 -4.02
N GLY A 372 -10.51 3.51 -2.92
CA GLY A 372 -11.29 3.30 -1.71
C GLY A 372 -10.82 2.11 -0.87
N ALA A 373 -11.72 1.57 -0.06
CA ALA A 373 -11.41 0.44 0.81
C ALA A 373 -11.24 -0.85 0.01
N THR A 374 -10.16 -1.58 0.29
CA THR A 374 -9.88 -2.86 -0.37
C THR A 374 -10.20 -4.04 0.54
N ALA A 375 -10.71 -5.11 -0.06
CA ALA A 375 -11.08 -6.34 0.64
C ALA A 375 -10.68 -7.59 -0.16
N MET A 376 -10.39 -8.68 0.54
CA MET A 376 -10.11 -9.99 -0.07
C MET A 376 -11.31 -10.48 -0.87
N ALA A 377 -11.13 -10.84 -2.12
CA ALA A 377 -12.19 -11.47 -2.91
C ALA A 377 -12.67 -12.77 -2.22
N GLY A 378 -13.97 -12.94 -2.13
CA GLY A 378 -14.62 -14.08 -1.47
C GLY A 378 -14.87 -13.88 0.02
N SER A 379 -13.85 -13.66 0.86
CA SER A 379 -14.03 -13.49 2.31
C SER A 379 -14.47 -12.08 2.73
N ARG A 380 -14.27 -11.09 1.89
CA ARG A 380 -14.49 -9.65 2.18
C ARG A 380 -13.69 -9.11 3.38
N ALA A 381 -12.66 -9.83 3.82
CA ALA A 381 -11.76 -9.34 4.85
C ALA A 381 -11.00 -8.11 4.34
N ALA A 382 -10.93 -7.06 5.15
CA ALA A 382 -10.21 -5.84 4.77
C ALA A 382 -8.73 -6.15 4.50
N VAL A 383 -8.21 -5.65 3.39
CA VAL A 383 -6.82 -5.81 2.96
C VAL A 383 -6.20 -4.42 2.85
N SER A 384 -5.00 -4.25 3.40
CA SER A 384 -4.18 -3.07 3.10
C SER A 384 -3.30 -3.35 1.88
N THR A 385 -3.10 -2.38 1.04
CA THR A 385 -2.12 -2.47 -0.06
C THR A 385 -0.67 -2.41 0.44
N ASP A 386 -0.45 -1.93 1.67
CA ASP A 386 0.88 -1.64 2.21
C ASP A 386 1.28 -2.51 3.40
N ALA A 387 0.32 -2.88 4.27
CA ALA A 387 0.62 -3.56 5.54
C ALA A 387 -0.50 -4.51 5.97
N ASN A 388 -0.25 -5.82 5.87
CA ASN A 388 -1.17 -6.87 6.31
C ASN A 388 -0.58 -7.78 7.40
N GLY A 389 0.51 -7.39 8.03
CA GLY A 389 1.09 -8.12 9.13
C GLY A 389 2.56 -7.81 9.39
N ALA A 390 3.05 -8.37 10.49
CA ALA A 390 4.46 -8.29 10.86
C ALA A 390 4.96 -9.66 11.31
N THR A 391 6.11 -10.07 10.81
CA THR A 391 6.84 -11.25 11.31
C THR A 391 7.48 -10.95 12.66
N SER A 392 7.98 -11.97 13.36
CA SER A 392 8.69 -11.84 14.64
C SER A 392 10.19 -12.09 14.47
N ALA A 393 11.00 -11.75 15.46
CA ALA A 393 12.45 -11.98 15.44
C ALA A 393 12.85 -13.45 15.16
N PRO A 394 12.15 -14.49 15.68
CA PRO A 394 12.42 -15.87 15.29
C PRO A 394 12.23 -16.17 13.79
N MET A 395 11.45 -15.36 13.08
CA MET A 395 11.16 -15.49 11.65
C MET A 395 12.06 -14.60 10.77
N GLY A 396 12.71 -13.59 11.35
CA GLY A 396 13.71 -12.75 10.71
C GLY A 396 13.39 -12.31 9.30
N ASP A 397 14.29 -12.63 8.36
CA ASP A 397 14.17 -12.34 6.92
C ASP A 397 13.58 -13.51 6.11
N ALA A 398 12.61 -14.24 6.69
CA ALA A 398 11.92 -15.31 5.97
C ALA A 398 11.44 -14.82 4.59
N ARG A 399 11.96 -15.44 3.51
CA ARG A 399 11.58 -15.08 2.15
C ARG A 399 10.23 -15.67 1.80
N GLN A 400 9.36 -14.81 1.34
CA GLN A 400 8.11 -15.21 0.72
C GLN A 400 8.32 -15.39 -0.79
N LEU A 401 7.78 -16.45 -1.36
CA LEU A 401 7.86 -16.77 -2.80
C LEU A 401 6.70 -16.15 -3.59
N GLY A 402 6.12 -15.07 -3.08
CA GLY A 402 4.91 -14.47 -3.63
C GLY A 402 3.65 -15.14 -3.07
N LEU A 403 2.75 -14.33 -2.55
CA LEU A 403 1.42 -14.74 -2.07
C LEU A 403 0.38 -14.02 -2.91
N GLY A 404 0.26 -14.47 -4.17
CA GLY A 404 -0.65 -13.89 -5.14
C GLY A 404 -2.10 -14.09 -4.72
N ALA A 405 -2.84 -12.99 -4.59
CA ALA A 405 -4.25 -13.01 -4.25
C ALA A 405 -5.03 -11.98 -5.07
N VAL A 406 -6.35 -12.15 -5.16
CA VAL A 406 -7.25 -11.17 -5.74
C VAL A 406 -7.96 -10.41 -4.64
N ILE A 407 -7.91 -9.08 -4.74
CA ILE A 407 -8.66 -8.15 -3.89
C ILE A 407 -9.70 -7.41 -4.70
N LEU A 408 -10.75 -6.95 -4.05
CA LEU A 408 -11.78 -6.06 -4.60
C LEU A 408 -11.61 -4.69 -3.96
N ASP A 409 -11.75 -3.63 -4.78
CA ASP A 409 -11.74 -2.27 -4.31
C ASP A 409 -13.15 -1.74 -3.97
N GLY A 410 -13.27 -0.42 -3.67
CA GLY A 410 -14.53 0.22 -3.33
C GLY A 410 -15.58 0.21 -4.45
N PHE A 411 -15.17 -0.02 -5.70
CA PHE A 411 -16.05 -0.17 -6.86
C PHE A 411 -16.34 -1.64 -7.21
N GLY A 412 -15.81 -2.59 -6.44
CA GLY A 412 -15.93 -4.04 -6.72
C GLY A 412 -15.06 -4.50 -7.89
N ARG A 413 -14.01 -3.75 -8.25
CA ARG A 413 -13.05 -4.14 -9.28
C ARG A 413 -12.00 -5.07 -8.70
N ALA A 414 -11.64 -6.10 -9.45
CA ALA A 414 -10.67 -7.10 -9.03
C ALA A 414 -9.24 -6.69 -9.42
N PHE A 415 -8.33 -6.79 -8.45
CA PHE A 415 -6.91 -6.51 -8.64
C PHE A 415 -6.06 -7.64 -8.07
N ALA A 416 -4.98 -7.97 -8.75
CA ALA A 416 -3.96 -8.86 -8.23
C ALA A 416 -3.09 -8.12 -7.21
N ILE A 417 -2.82 -8.77 -6.08
CA ILE A 417 -1.88 -8.29 -5.06
C ILE A 417 -0.94 -9.41 -4.66
N ASP A 418 0.30 -9.08 -4.35
CA ASP A 418 1.20 -9.98 -3.64
C ASP A 418 1.20 -9.64 -2.15
N LEU A 419 0.49 -10.44 -1.36
CA LEU A 419 0.40 -10.25 0.10
C LEU A 419 1.76 -10.41 0.79
N ALA A 420 2.72 -11.08 0.18
CA ALA A 420 4.06 -11.23 0.73
C ALA A 420 4.78 -9.87 0.86
N GLN A 421 4.54 -8.96 -0.07
CA GLN A 421 5.11 -7.61 -0.05
C GLN A 421 4.53 -6.73 1.05
N THR A 422 3.36 -7.09 1.59
CA THR A 422 2.66 -6.35 2.63
C THR A 422 2.97 -6.84 4.05
N LEU A 423 3.89 -7.81 4.20
CA LEU A 423 4.35 -8.31 5.48
C LEU A 423 5.64 -7.59 5.89
N SER A 424 5.55 -6.80 6.96
CA SER A 424 6.71 -6.12 7.53
C SER A 424 7.54 -7.07 8.40
N ARG A 425 8.82 -6.75 8.56
CA ARG A 425 9.70 -7.44 9.50
C ARG A 425 9.58 -6.86 10.89
N ALA A 426 9.77 -7.69 11.92
CA ALA A 426 9.90 -7.18 13.28
C ALA A 426 11.10 -6.24 13.40
N PRO A 427 10.98 -5.13 14.14
CA PRO A 427 12.14 -4.30 14.43
C PRO A 427 13.16 -5.10 15.25
N THR A 428 14.43 -4.95 14.91
CA THR A 428 15.51 -5.61 15.63
C THR A 428 15.56 -5.13 17.08
N PRO A 429 15.52 -6.00 18.09
CA PRO A 429 15.63 -5.57 19.47
C PRO A 429 16.96 -4.86 19.73
N ARG A 430 16.91 -3.71 20.41
CA ARG A 430 18.13 -3.03 20.86
C ARG A 430 18.80 -3.87 21.93
N ALA A 431 20.10 -4.13 21.78
CA ALA A 431 20.84 -5.03 22.68
C ALA A 431 20.71 -4.70 24.18
N PHE A 432 20.68 -3.43 24.53
CA PHE A 432 20.61 -2.96 25.92
C PHE A 432 19.31 -2.27 26.29
N GLY A 433 18.29 -2.29 25.43
CA GLY A 433 17.06 -1.51 25.64
C GLY A 433 16.38 -1.77 27.00
N GLY A 434 16.36 -3.01 27.46
CA GLY A 434 15.81 -3.37 28.79
C GLY A 434 16.75 -3.09 29.97
N ALA A 435 18.06 -3.19 29.76
CA ALA A 435 19.05 -3.02 30.86
C ALA A 435 19.24 -1.54 31.22
N LEU A 436 19.10 -0.62 30.26
CA LEU A 436 19.25 0.82 30.43
C LEU A 436 18.00 1.50 31.01
N GLN A 437 16.84 0.82 31.00
CA GLN A 437 15.57 1.39 31.47
C GLN A 437 15.18 0.98 32.89
N ALA A 438 16.00 0.20 33.61
CA ALA A 438 15.69 -0.33 34.93
C ALA A 438 15.94 0.71 36.03
N SER A 439 14.96 1.57 36.29
CA SER A 439 14.90 2.46 37.47
C SER A 439 14.02 1.88 38.59
N GLY A 440 14.13 0.60 38.86
CA GLY A 440 13.37 -0.07 39.93
C GLY A 440 14.26 -0.48 41.09
N ARG A 441 13.77 -0.28 42.32
CA ARG A 441 14.42 -0.78 43.54
C ARG A 441 13.83 -2.14 43.91
N THR A 442 14.67 -3.17 44.02
CA THR A 442 14.27 -4.49 44.51
C THR A 442 14.56 -4.63 45.99
N MET A 443 13.55 -5.00 46.75
CA MET A 443 13.64 -5.30 48.21
C MET A 443 13.30 -6.77 48.43
N GLY A 444 14.01 -7.43 49.32
CA GLY A 444 13.73 -8.81 49.67
C GLY A 444 13.84 -9.02 51.19
N VAL A 445 12.93 -9.84 51.71
CA VAL A 445 12.93 -10.28 53.12
C VAL A 445 12.81 -11.80 53.14
N THR A 446 13.65 -12.45 53.91
CA THR A 446 13.56 -13.89 54.20
C THR A 446 13.36 -14.08 55.67
N ARG A 447 12.31 -14.84 56.06
CA ARG A 447 12.03 -15.18 57.44
C ARG A 447 11.60 -16.65 57.50
N GLY A 448 12.44 -17.49 58.15
CA GLY A 448 12.23 -18.92 58.14
C GLY A 448 12.15 -19.52 56.75
N ASP A 449 11.07 -20.23 56.45
CA ASP A 449 10.81 -20.91 55.19
C ASP A 449 10.17 -19.99 54.09
N THR A 450 9.97 -18.72 54.42
CA THR A 450 9.33 -17.77 53.50
C THR A 450 10.31 -16.70 53.04
N ALA A 451 10.41 -16.51 51.70
CA ALA A 451 11.14 -15.42 51.09
C ALA A 451 10.18 -14.59 50.23
N ILE A 452 10.17 -13.28 50.46
CA ILE A 452 9.37 -12.30 49.66
C ILE A 452 10.33 -11.35 48.99
N SER A 453 10.16 -11.11 47.71
CA SER A 453 10.87 -10.07 46.98
C SER A 453 9.89 -9.20 46.20
N MET A 454 10.18 -7.88 46.16
CA MET A 454 9.34 -6.90 45.46
C MET A 454 10.23 -5.88 44.78
N THR A 455 9.89 -5.54 43.55
CA THR A 455 10.52 -4.45 42.81
C THR A 455 9.55 -3.28 42.72
N LEU A 456 10.01 -2.12 43.18
CA LEU A 456 9.26 -0.87 43.22
C LEU A 456 9.81 0.09 42.16
N ALA A 457 8.93 0.84 41.50
CA ALA A 457 9.27 1.96 40.65
C ALA A 457 8.44 3.18 41.04
N PRO A 458 8.93 4.41 40.83
CA PRO A 458 8.12 5.61 40.99
C PRO A 458 6.86 5.58 40.14
N ALA A 459 5.75 6.16 40.60
CA ALA A 459 4.57 6.37 39.79
C ALA A 459 4.90 7.32 38.63
N ARG A 460 4.22 7.19 37.50
CA ARG A 460 4.44 8.06 36.32
C ARG A 460 4.22 9.53 36.70
N GLY A 461 5.24 10.40 36.47
CA GLY A 461 5.20 11.83 36.71
C GLY A 461 6.08 12.33 37.88
N GLY A 462 6.70 11.44 38.63
CA GLY A 462 7.67 11.81 39.68
C GLY A 462 9.11 11.90 39.13
N VAL A 463 9.88 12.90 39.58
CA VAL A 463 11.33 12.93 39.39
C VAL A 463 11.96 11.79 40.16
N ALA A 464 12.68 10.89 39.49
CA ALA A 464 13.45 9.82 40.16
C ALA A 464 14.66 10.46 40.86
N LEU A 465 14.49 10.73 42.19
CA LEU A 465 15.62 10.96 43.07
C LEU A 465 15.98 9.59 43.67
N GLU A 466 17.22 9.16 43.50
CA GLU A 466 17.76 8.00 44.21
C GLU A 466 17.86 8.34 45.71
N ALA A 467 16.86 7.90 46.44
CA ALA A 467 16.87 8.00 47.88
C ALA A 467 17.14 6.62 48.48
N THR A 468 18.00 6.54 49.50
CA THR A 468 18.34 5.31 50.22
C THR A 468 17.17 4.71 51.01
N ARG A 469 16.17 5.55 51.32
CA ARG A 469 14.87 5.14 51.91
C ARG A 469 13.77 5.96 51.23
N LEU A 470 12.64 5.33 50.93
CA LEU A 470 11.45 6.04 50.50
C LEU A 470 10.91 6.86 51.67
N GLY A 471 10.77 8.18 51.51
CA GLY A 471 9.97 8.98 52.42
C GLY A 471 8.47 8.67 52.28
N PHE A 472 7.62 9.12 53.21
CA PHE A 472 6.18 8.83 53.18
C PHE A 472 5.52 9.22 51.89
N ALA A 473 5.79 10.40 51.32
CA ALA A 473 5.27 10.87 50.05
C ALA A 473 5.76 10.04 48.84
N GLN A 474 6.99 9.53 48.92
CA GLN A 474 7.54 8.66 47.85
C GLN A 474 6.97 7.24 47.96
N ALA A 475 6.65 6.75 49.16
CA ALA A 475 6.01 5.47 49.37
C ALA A 475 4.58 5.46 48.84
N GLU A 476 3.85 6.56 48.99
CA GLU A 476 2.51 6.73 48.39
C GLU A 476 2.54 6.80 46.85
N GLN A 477 3.61 7.34 46.27
CA GLN A 477 3.81 7.42 44.80
C GLN A 477 4.49 6.18 44.20
N ALA A 478 5.02 5.27 45.04
CA ALA A 478 5.66 4.05 44.59
C ALA A 478 4.64 2.98 44.25
N ARG A 479 4.90 2.23 43.18
CA ARG A 479 4.10 1.07 42.76
C ARG A 479 4.97 -0.17 42.67
N ALA A 480 4.45 -1.31 43.08
CA ALA A 480 5.08 -2.59 42.81
C ALA A 480 4.98 -2.91 41.32
N ILE A 481 6.12 -3.10 40.67
CA ILE A 481 6.19 -3.46 39.22
C ILE A 481 6.47 -4.96 39.04
N ALA A 482 7.03 -5.64 40.03
CA ALA A 482 7.22 -7.08 40.08
C ALA A 482 7.32 -7.54 41.54
N GLY A 483 6.96 -8.80 41.77
CA GLY A 483 7.11 -9.41 43.11
C GLY A 483 7.03 -10.92 43.07
N SER A 484 7.59 -11.58 44.08
CA SER A 484 7.43 -13.01 44.27
C SER A 484 7.42 -13.40 45.75
N VAL A 485 6.68 -14.47 46.05
CA VAL A 485 6.69 -15.16 47.33
C VAL A 485 7.16 -16.59 47.09
N VAL A 486 8.12 -17.05 47.86
CA VAL A 486 8.62 -18.43 47.85
C VAL A 486 8.43 -19.00 49.25
N GLN A 487 7.81 -20.15 49.33
CA GLN A 487 7.51 -20.85 50.61
C GLN A 487 7.98 -22.30 50.54
N ARG A 488 8.71 -22.74 51.56
CA ARG A 488 8.98 -24.17 51.81
C ARG A 488 7.89 -24.74 52.70
N LEU A 489 7.34 -25.89 52.28
CA LEU A 489 6.20 -26.53 52.97
C LEU A 489 6.60 -27.75 53.80
N GLY A 490 7.90 -28.12 53.81
CA GLY A 490 8.39 -29.36 54.43
C GLY A 490 8.26 -30.57 53.50
N GLY A 491 8.83 -31.72 53.88
CA GLY A 491 8.77 -32.94 53.05
C GLY A 491 9.37 -32.82 51.63
N GLY A 492 10.26 -31.84 51.40
CA GLY A 492 10.85 -31.58 50.11
C GLY A 492 9.94 -30.79 49.14
N MET A 493 8.80 -30.30 49.60
CA MET A 493 7.87 -29.51 48.83
C MET A 493 8.13 -28.01 49.00
N SER A 494 8.07 -27.25 47.91
CA SER A 494 8.12 -25.80 47.93
C SER A 494 7.26 -25.21 46.81
N PHE A 495 6.69 -24.03 47.01
CA PHE A 495 5.95 -23.33 46.00
C PHE A 495 6.43 -21.88 45.87
N ALA A 496 6.14 -21.27 44.71
CA ALA A 496 6.37 -19.87 44.46
C ALA A 496 5.19 -19.27 43.70
N LEU A 497 4.86 -18.02 44.04
CA LEU A 497 3.93 -17.18 43.33
C LEU A 497 4.67 -15.96 42.84
N GLY A 498 4.35 -15.50 41.62
CA GLY A 498 4.98 -14.34 41.00
C GLY A 498 3.96 -13.39 40.40
N PHE A 499 4.22 -12.10 40.54
CA PHE A 499 3.56 -11.00 39.89
C PHE A 499 4.59 -10.30 39.00
N ALA A 500 4.33 -10.17 37.74
CA ALA A 500 5.25 -9.64 36.69
C ALA A 500 6.63 -10.36 36.67
N GLN A 501 6.66 -11.58 37.11
CA GLN A 501 7.81 -12.50 37.06
C GLN A 501 7.42 -13.74 36.26
N GLY A 502 8.30 -14.20 35.35
CA GLY A 502 8.04 -15.40 34.57
C GLY A 502 8.14 -16.69 35.37
N SER A 503 7.35 -17.69 34.98
CA SER A 503 7.33 -19.02 35.62
C SER A 503 8.68 -19.73 35.57
N GLY A 504 9.50 -19.48 34.54
CA GLY A 504 10.87 -20.01 34.45
C GLY A 504 11.78 -19.50 35.55
N SER A 505 11.70 -18.20 35.91
CA SER A 505 12.48 -17.63 37.00
C SER A 505 12.04 -18.17 38.39
N LEU A 506 10.75 -18.42 38.60
CA LEU A 506 10.25 -19.08 39.82
C LEU A 506 10.76 -20.52 39.91
N SER A 507 10.69 -21.26 38.79
CA SER A 507 11.20 -22.64 38.72
C SER A 507 12.70 -22.71 39.01
N ALA A 508 13.49 -21.78 38.47
CA ALA A 508 14.93 -21.70 38.75
C ALA A 508 15.22 -21.40 40.23
N ARG A 509 14.45 -20.47 40.84
CA ARG A 509 14.58 -20.17 42.29
C ARG A 509 14.24 -21.39 43.18
N LEU A 510 13.16 -22.09 42.88
CA LEU A 510 12.78 -23.29 43.60
C LEU A 510 13.81 -24.42 43.47
N ALA A 511 14.47 -24.51 42.31
CA ALA A 511 15.52 -25.47 42.04
C ALA A 511 16.92 -25.04 42.59
N GLY A 512 17.02 -23.84 43.19
CA GLY A 512 18.30 -23.30 43.65
C GLY A 512 19.31 -23.03 42.55
N ARG A 513 18.83 -22.77 41.33
CA ARG A 513 19.70 -22.51 40.15
C ARG A 513 20.01 -21.03 40.04
N ALA A 514 21.30 -20.71 39.98
CA ALA A 514 21.79 -19.39 39.60
C ALA A 514 22.19 -19.40 38.11
N GLU A 515 21.73 -18.45 37.35
CA GLU A 515 22.18 -18.27 35.97
C GLU A 515 23.12 -17.08 35.89
N PRO A 516 24.19 -17.14 35.06
CA PRO A 516 25.07 -16.01 34.83
C PRO A 516 24.28 -14.84 34.20
N ALA A 517 24.56 -13.61 34.65
CA ALA A 517 23.86 -12.42 34.19
C ALA A 517 24.42 -11.91 32.86
N PHE A 518 24.15 -12.60 31.77
CA PHE A 518 24.40 -12.13 30.41
C PHE A 518 23.26 -11.19 29.99
N LEU A 519 23.58 -10.11 29.28
CA LEU A 519 22.63 -9.05 28.89
C LEU A 519 22.05 -9.28 27.49
N VAL A 520 22.88 -9.72 26.56
CA VAL A 520 22.54 -9.87 25.13
C VAL A 520 22.24 -11.34 24.82
N ALA A 521 23.15 -12.21 25.17
CA ALA A 521 23.01 -13.66 24.98
C ALA A 521 22.14 -14.32 26.06
N ALA A 522 21.24 -13.58 26.67
CA ALA A 522 20.30 -14.11 27.68
C ALA A 522 19.25 -14.99 27.01
N ASP A 523 18.84 -16.08 27.71
CA ASP A 523 17.70 -16.89 27.28
C ASP A 523 16.41 -16.07 27.41
N ARG A 524 15.95 -15.47 26.31
CA ARG A 524 14.76 -14.61 26.27
C ARG A 524 13.46 -15.40 26.06
N GLY A 525 13.45 -16.68 26.31
CA GLY A 525 12.25 -17.50 26.23
C GLY A 525 11.77 -17.71 24.77
N LEU A 526 10.68 -17.06 24.36
CA LEU A 526 10.11 -17.22 23.02
C LEU A 526 10.81 -16.39 21.93
N GLY A 527 11.84 -15.61 22.26
CA GLY A 527 12.49 -14.70 21.30
C GLY A 527 11.62 -13.49 20.91
N VAL A 528 10.53 -13.25 21.63
CA VAL A 528 9.63 -12.12 21.47
C VAL A 528 9.46 -11.39 22.80
N GLU A 529 9.23 -10.07 22.72
CA GLU A 529 9.00 -9.28 23.94
C GLU A 529 7.66 -9.65 24.58
N GLY A 530 7.69 -9.87 25.88
CA GLY A 530 6.50 -10.21 26.64
C GLY A 530 6.67 -9.89 28.12
N ALA A 531 5.55 -9.75 28.81
CA ALA A 531 5.51 -9.55 30.24
C ALA A 531 4.59 -10.58 30.86
N ALA A 532 5.09 -11.32 31.87
CA ALA A 532 4.25 -12.14 32.73
C ALA A 532 3.32 -11.22 33.51
N ARG A 533 2.06 -11.60 33.68
CA ARG A 533 1.09 -10.94 34.59
C ARG A 533 1.09 -11.65 35.93
N GLY A 534 0.93 -12.95 35.88
CA GLY A 534 0.95 -13.80 37.06
C GLY A 534 1.57 -15.14 36.72
N SER A 535 2.28 -15.72 37.69
CA SER A 535 2.92 -17.02 37.56
C SER A 535 2.89 -17.77 38.85
N MET A 536 2.94 -19.10 38.75
CA MET A 536 3.08 -20.01 39.91
C MET A 536 4.06 -21.12 39.55
N ALA A 537 4.70 -21.68 40.59
CA ALA A 537 5.51 -22.88 40.47
C ALA A 537 5.39 -23.71 41.73
N LEU A 538 5.30 -25.01 41.56
CA LEU A 538 5.31 -26.01 42.66
C LEU A 538 6.45 -26.98 42.38
N ARG A 539 7.29 -27.22 43.36
CA ARG A 539 8.41 -28.14 43.30
C ARG A 539 8.32 -29.20 44.38
N GLN A 540 8.56 -30.43 44.00
CA GLN A 540 8.76 -31.58 44.89
C GLN A 540 10.15 -32.16 44.67
N GLN A 541 10.89 -32.35 45.77
CA GLN A 541 12.22 -32.97 45.78
C GLN A 541 12.11 -34.43 46.21
N TYR A 542 12.60 -35.36 45.40
CA TYR A 542 12.69 -36.80 45.68
C TYR A 542 14.17 -37.21 45.74
N GLY A 543 14.80 -37.11 46.90
CA GLY A 543 16.23 -37.33 47.02
C GLY A 543 17.02 -36.36 46.13
N ARG A 544 17.71 -36.90 45.10
CA ARG A 544 18.51 -36.09 44.14
C ARG A 544 17.71 -35.62 42.91
N LEU A 545 16.46 -36.04 42.77
CA LEU A 545 15.58 -35.67 41.66
C LEU A 545 14.60 -34.58 42.11
N GLY A 546 14.57 -33.47 41.40
CA GLY A 546 13.57 -32.43 41.57
C GLY A 546 12.56 -32.47 40.44
N VAL A 547 11.27 -32.32 40.77
CA VAL A 547 10.16 -32.17 39.80
C VAL A 547 9.51 -30.83 40.03
N THR A 548 9.41 -29.99 39.02
CA THR A 548 8.78 -28.68 39.11
C THR A 548 7.68 -28.56 38.09
N VAL A 549 6.49 -28.16 38.51
CA VAL A 549 5.37 -27.79 37.62
C VAL A 549 5.16 -26.30 37.74
N ALA A 550 5.04 -25.61 36.63
CA ALA A 550 4.83 -24.17 36.65
C ALA A 550 3.82 -23.73 35.58
N ALA A 551 3.12 -22.64 35.88
CA ALA A 551 2.15 -22.00 34.99
C ALA A 551 2.33 -20.48 35.00
N GLU A 552 2.00 -19.85 33.88
CA GLU A 552 2.13 -18.42 33.68
C GLU A 552 1.04 -17.93 32.74
N THR A 553 0.46 -16.78 33.06
CA THR A 553 -0.33 -15.98 32.12
C THR A 553 0.38 -14.65 31.87
N GLY A 554 0.38 -14.19 30.64
CA GLY A 554 1.16 -13.01 30.26
C GLY A 554 0.60 -12.27 29.07
N THR A 555 1.39 -11.32 28.60
CA THR A 555 1.12 -10.49 27.44
C THR A 555 2.34 -10.49 26.53
N LEU A 556 2.15 -10.73 25.23
CA LEU A 556 3.13 -10.51 24.18
C LEU A 556 2.93 -9.12 23.59
N TYR A 557 4.03 -8.47 23.23
CA TYR A 557 4.05 -7.20 22.54
C TYR A 557 4.47 -7.42 21.09
N SER A 558 3.62 -7.02 20.14
CA SER A 558 3.91 -7.04 18.70
C SER A 558 3.74 -5.65 18.10
N THR A 559 4.46 -5.34 17.03
CA THR A 559 4.29 -4.07 16.30
C THR A 559 2.89 -3.96 15.71
N ARG A 560 2.30 -2.76 15.74
CA ARG A 560 1.05 -2.46 15.03
C ARG A 560 1.32 -2.23 13.56
N GLU A 561 0.40 -2.65 12.70
CA GLU A 561 0.45 -2.47 11.25
C GLU A 561 0.30 -1.02 10.80
N THR A 562 -0.44 -0.21 11.56
CA THR A 562 -0.70 1.19 11.24
C THR A 562 -0.05 2.10 12.27
N ALA A 563 0.89 2.91 11.83
CA ALA A 563 1.48 3.99 12.61
C ALA A 563 0.56 5.22 12.60
N LEU A 564 -0.55 5.18 13.34
CA LEU A 564 -1.23 6.42 13.70
C LEU A 564 -0.43 7.08 14.82
N PRO A 565 0.08 8.32 14.64
CA PRO A 565 0.98 8.97 15.61
C PRO A 565 0.42 9.11 17.03
N ALA A 566 -0.89 9.04 17.20
CA ALA A 566 -1.58 9.17 18.48
C ALA A 566 -1.75 7.85 19.25
N LEU A 567 -1.42 6.69 18.66
CA LEU A 567 -1.61 5.38 19.27
C LEU A 567 -0.25 4.75 19.62
N SER A 568 -0.26 3.91 20.69
CA SER A 568 0.91 3.09 21.02
C SER A 568 1.34 2.25 19.80
N PRO A 569 2.63 2.24 19.43
CA PRO A 569 3.13 1.41 18.31
C PRO A 569 3.04 -0.10 18.61
N TRP A 570 2.64 -0.46 19.84
CA TRP A 570 2.58 -1.85 20.30
C TRP A 570 1.15 -2.34 20.41
N SER A 571 0.92 -3.53 19.88
CA SER A 571 -0.26 -4.35 20.14
C SER A 571 0.02 -5.32 21.30
N ARG A 572 -0.99 -5.60 22.12
CA ARG A 572 -0.90 -6.50 23.28
C ARG A 572 -1.80 -7.71 23.04
N THR A 573 -1.21 -8.91 23.12
CA THR A 573 -1.94 -10.19 22.95
C THR A 573 -1.68 -11.10 24.14
N GLY A 574 -2.66 -11.94 24.46
CA GLY A 574 -2.56 -12.85 25.59
C GLY A 574 -1.73 -14.10 25.27
N VAL A 575 -0.95 -14.54 26.23
CA VAL A 575 -0.19 -15.80 26.18
C VAL A 575 -0.34 -16.57 27.49
N ASP A 576 -0.56 -17.88 27.38
CA ASP A 576 -0.58 -18.79 28.52
C ASP A 576 0.54 -19.84 28.35
N ARG A 577 1.28 -20.09 29.42
CA ARG A 577 2.40 -21.03 29.43
C ARG A 577 2.23 -22.03 30.60
N GLY A 578 2.50 -23.30 30.33
CA GLY A 578 2.58 -24.36 31.34
C GLY A 578 3.83 -25.19 31.11
N SER A 579 4.57 -25.55 32.15
CA SER A 579 5.79 -26.34 32.04
C SER A 579 5.91 -27.39 33.14
N ILE A 580 6.56 -28.48 32.76
CA ILE A 580 7.04 -29.51 33.69
C ILE A 580 8.55 -29.61 33.51
N ALA A 581 9.29 -29.51 34.59
CA ALA A 581 10.76 -29.60 34.57
C ALA A 581 11.24 -30.66 35.56
N LEU A 582 12.25 -31.39 35.17
CA LEU A 582 12.97 -32.38 35.95
C LEU A 582 14.41 -31.91 36.11
N ASP A 583 14.97 -31.94 37.28
CA ASP A 583 16.39 -31.68 37.50
C ASP A 583 17.03 -32.72 38.46
N ARG A 584 18.29 -33.03 38.20
CA ARG A 584 19.08 -33.99 38.97
C ARG A 584 20.53 -33.55 39.06
N ARG A 585 21.07 -33.58 40.26
CA ARG A 585 22.52 -33.38 40.49
C ARG A 585 23.22 -34.73 40.56
N VAL A 586 24.27 -34.89 39.72
CA VAL A 586 25.13 -36.07 39.67
C VAL A 586 26.56 -35.61 39.83
N GLY A 587 27.11 -35.74 41.04
CA GLY A 587 28.45 -35.21 41.37
C GLY A 587 28.49 -33.68 41.18
N ALA A 588 29.43 -33.23 40.39
CA ALA A 588 29.59 -31.81 40.01
C ALA A 588 28.68 -31.35 38.85
N VAL A 589 27.89 -32.25 38.26
CA VAL A 589 27.04 -31.94 37.10
C VAL A 589 25.58 -31.84 37.56
N THR A 590 24.91 -30.78 37.19
CA THR A 590 23.47 -30.63 37.26
C THR A 590 22.87 -30.79 35.84
N LEU A 591 21.93 -31.72 35.72
CA LEU A 591 21.16 -31.96 34.49
C LEU A 591 19.74 -31.45 34.66
N ASP A 592 19.18 -30.84 33.65
CA ASP A 592 17.77 -30.44 33.61
C ASP A 592 17.11 -30.79 32.29
N LEU A 593 15.85 -31.19 32.35
CA LEU A 593 14.97 -31.43 31.22
C LEU A 593 13.63 -30.73 31.50
N ALA A 594 13.05 -30.09 30.46
CA ALA A 594 11.72 -29.51 30.63
C ALA A 594 10.90 -29.69 29.35
N ALA A 595 9.59 -29.80 29.55
CA ALA A 595 8.59 -29.69 28.48
C ALA A 595 7.69 -28.50 28.81
N THR A 596 7.59 -27.58 27.82
CA THR A 596 6.82 -26.34 27.95
C THR A 596 5.78 -26.24 26.85
N ARG A 597 4.52 -26.05 27.24
CA ARG A 597 3.43 -25.72 26.33
C ARG A 597 3.17 -24.21 26.38
N VAL A 598 3.07 -23.58 25.22
CA VAL A 598 2.72 -22.16 25.07
C VAL A 598 1.51 -22.06 24.17
N ALA A 599 0.47 -21.35 24.62
CA ALA A 599 -0.71 -21.04 23.83
C ALA A 599 -0.78 -19.53 23.60
N GLU A 600 -0.76 -19.14 22.33
CA GLU A 600 -0.83 -17.74 21.91
C GLU A 600 -2.21 -17.44 21.36
N ARG A 601 -2.73 -16.24 21.65
CA ARG A 601 -3.97 -15.69 21.08
C ARG A 601 -3.59 -14.57 20.12
N ASP A 602 -4.07 -14.67 18.88
CA ASP A 602 -3.86 -13.67 17.82
C ASP A 602 -2.39 -13.42 17.40
N THR A 603 -1.49 -14.36 17.78
CA THR A 603 -0.08 -14.36 17.38
C THR A 603 0.41 -15.77 17.09
N LEU A 604 1.49 -15.86 16.31
CA LEU A 604 2.24 -17.08 16.00
C LEU A 604 3.72 -16.80 16.28
N LEU A 605 4.26 -17.37 17.36
CA LEU A 605 5.62 -17.07 17.84
C LEU A 605 5.87 -15.55 17.90
N GLY A 606 4.84 -14.79 18.34
CA GLY A 606 4.85 -13.34 18.41
C GLY A 606 4.60 -12.59 17.09
N ALA A 607 4.57 -13.26 15.94
CA ALA A 607 4.15 -12.63 14.69
C ALA A 607 2.65 -12.36 14.71
N ARG A 608 2.25 -11.24 14.11
CA ARG A 608 0.86 -10.83 14.00
C ARG A 608 0.49 -10.63 12.56
N PHE A 609 -0.71 -11.08 12.19
CA PHE A 609 -1.29 -10.87 10.87
C PHE A 609 -2.54 -10.00 10.96
N GLY A 610 -2.78 -9.20 9.93
CA GLY A 610 -3.94 -8.34 9.80
C GLY A 610 -5.20 -9.12 9.38
N SER A 611 -6.30 -8.38 9.24
CA SER A 611 -7.61 -8.96 8.87
C SER A 611 -7.57 -9.76 7.57
N ALA A 612 -6.72 -9.36 6.63
CA ALA A 612 -6.54 -10.04 5.34
C ALA A 612 -6.11 -11.50 5.50
N LEU A 613 -5.07 -11.73 6.28
CA LEU A 613 -4.53 -13.07 6.55
C LEU A 613 -5.26 -13.78 7.69
N GLY A 614 -5.93 -13.03 8.56
CA GLY A 614 -6.66 -13.52 9.70
C GLY A 614 -5.83 -13.69 10.98
N ALA A 615 -6.52 -13.79 12.11
CA ALA A 615 -5.90 -13.93 13.42
C ALA A 615 -5.38 -15.36 13.64
N PRO A 616 -4.08 -15.55 13.96
CA PRO A 616 -3.55 -16.87 14.24
C PRO A 616 -3.93 -17.34 15.65
N ARG A 617 -4.22 -18.62 15.78
CA ARG A 617 -4.16 -19.34 17.07
C ARG A 617 -3.03 -20.32 16.98
N ALA A 618 -2.04 -20.16 17.87
CA ALA A 618 -0.86 -21.01 17.89
C ALA A 618 -0.71 -21.74 19.21
N THR A 619 -0.31 -22.99 19.10
CA THR A 619 0.13 -23.79 20.25
C THR A 619 1.51 -24.34 19.97
N SER A 620 2.47 -23.98 20.81
CA SER A 620 3.85 -24.42 20.74
C SER A 620 4.16 -25.39 21.86
N TRP A 621 4.88 -26.45 21.55
CA TRP A 621 5.50 -27.35 22.51
C TRP A 621 7.02 -27.23 22.39
N PHE A 622 7.70 -27.03 23.49
CA PHE A 622 9.15 -26.96 23.55
C PHE A 622 9.68 -28.10 24.41
N ALA A 623 10.67 -28.82 23.90
CA ALA A 623 11.53 -29.68 24.68
C ALA A 623 12.84 -28.95 24.95
N GLU A 624 13.24 -28.91 26.18
CA GLU A 624 14.44 -28.20 26.65
C GLU A 624 15.34 -29.16 27.43
N GLY A 625 16.65 -29.06 27.22
CA GLY A 625 17.66 -29.81 27.97
C GLY A 625 18.81 -28.92 28.36
N GLY A 626 19.32 -29.08 29.56
CA GLY A 626 20.45 -28.34 30.07
C GLY A 626 21.40 -29.24 30.86
N ALA A 627 22.68 -28.90 30.82
CA ALA A 627 23.71 -29.48 31.64
C ALA A 627 24.65 -28.38 32.15
N ARG A 628 24.99 -28.42 33.43
CA ARG A 628 25.94 -27.48 34.03
C ARG A 628 26.91 -28.24 34.91
N TRP A 629 28.17 -28.13 34.57
CA TRP A 629 29.28 -28.67 35.33
C TRP A 629 29.92 -27.57 36.20
N GLN A 630 30.09 -27.83 37.46
CA GLN A 630 30.79 -26.99 38.44
C GLN A 630 32.06 -27.70 38.85
N ALA A 631 33.19 -27.28 38.27
CA ALA A 631 34.51 -27.86 38.58
C ALA A 631 35.13 -27.17 39.78
N ASP A 632 36.16 -27.82 40.30
CA ASP A 632 37.00 -27.26 41.37
C ASP A 632 37.66 -25.96 40.90
N ALA A 633 38.11 -25.14 41.83
CA ALA A 633 38.73 -23.84 41.58
C ALA A 633 37.81 -22.82 40.89
N GLY A 634 36.50 -22.96 40.98
CA GLY A 634 35.52 -21.96 40.53
C GLY A 634 35.24 -21.93 39.04
N TRP A 635 35.57 -22.97 38.30
CA TRP A 635 35.15 -23.11 36.89
C TRP A 635 33.71 -23.62 36.77
N THR A 636 32.97 -23.04 35.81
CA THR A 636 31.64 -23.52 35.45
C THR A 636 31.56 -23.65 33.92
N VAL A 637 30.99 -24.75 33.43
CA VAL A 637 30.67 -24.94 32.03
C VAL A 637 29.20 -25.30 31.94
N GLY A 638 28.43 -24.58 31.13
CA GLY A 638 27.01 -24.79 30.93
C GLY A 638 26.66 -24.93 29.45
N GLY A 639 25.65 -25.75 29.17
CA GLY A 639 25.04 -25.85 27.86
C GLY A 639 23.53 -25.99 27.98
N ARG A 640 22.80 -25.39 27.10
CA ARG A 640 21.33 -25.50 27.01
C ARG A 640 20.93 -25.66 25.55
N TRP A 641 19.88 -26.43 25.32
CA TRP A 641 19.29 -26.66 24.03
C TRP A 641 17.77 -26.65 24.18
N ARG A 642 17.09 -26.09 23.13
CA ARG A 642 15.63 -26.04 23.03
C ARG A 642 15.22 -26.38 21.61
N GLN A 643 14.24 -27.27 21.48
CA GLN A 643 13.55 -27.60 20.25
C GLN A 643 12.05 -27.35 20.41
N GLY A 644 11.45 -26.63 19.43
CA GLY A 644 10.02 -26.32 19.47
C GLY A 644 9.28 -26.83 18.24
N TRP A 645 8.01 -27.16 18.46
CA TRP A 645 7.02 -27.52 17.44
C TRP A 645 5.78 -26.68 17.68
N THR A 646 5.41 -25.87 16.71
CA THR A 646 4.26 -24.97 16.78
C THR A 646 3.24 -25.37 15.73
N SER A 647 2.01 -25.62 16.13
CA SER A 647 0.87 -25.73 15.22
C SER A 647 0.10 -24.43 15.21
N ALA A 648 -0.23 -23.92 14.03
CA ALA A 648 -0.96 -22.67 13.82
C ALA A 648 -2.18 -22.88 12.94
N ARG A 649 -3.24 -22.12 13.21
CA ARG A 649 -4.43 -22.00 12.35
C ARG A 649 -4.82 -20.54 12.28
N LEU A 650 -5.08 -20.06 11.06
CA LEU A 650 -5.59 -18.72 10.81
C LEU A 650 -7.12 -18.74 10.71
N ARG A 651 -7.76 -17.68 11.22
CA ARG A 651 -9.22 -17.52 11.21
C ARG A 651 -9.62 -16.07 10.94
N GLY A 652 -10.74 -15.86 10.25
CA GLY A 652 -11.35 -14.55 10.05
C GLY A 652 -10.91 -13.80 8.79
N GLY A 653 -9.81 -14.19 8.16
CA GLY A 653 -9.35 -13.67 6.88
C GLY A 653 -9.38 -14.78 5.82
N VAL A 654 -8.19 -15.25 5.45
CA VAL A 654 -8.03 -16.47 4.65
C VAL A 654 -7.96 -17.69 5.55
N GLU A 655 -8.37 -18.85 5.03
CA GLU A 655 -8.16 -20.12 5.70
C GLU A 655 -6.67 -20.50 5.60
N GLY A 656 -6.08 -20.88 6.73
CA GLY A 656 -4.69 -21.30 6.75
C GLY A 656 -4.37 -22.20 7.94
N ALA A 657 -3.50 -23.18 7.73
CA ALA A 657 -2.98 -24.05 8.78
C ALA A 657 -1.54 -24.45 8.46
N GLY A 658 -0.75 -24.70 9.49
CA GLY A 658 0.61 -25.13 9.28
C GLY A 658 1.36 -25.49 10.57
N THR A 659 2.58 -25.94 10.36
CA THR A 659 3.50 -26.31 11.44
C THR A 659 4.85 -25.64 11.27
N VAL A 660 5.42 -25.21 12.40
CA VAL A 660 6.71 -24.53 12.43
C VAL A 660 7.62 -25.24 13.43
N ARG A 661 8.86 -25.50 13.05
CA ARG A 661 9.90 -26.02 13.93
C ARG A 661 10.86 -24.90 14.29
N THR A 662 11.21 -24.83 15.58
CA THR A 662 12.14 -23.81 16.11
C THR A 662 13.27 -24.44 16.88
N THR A 663 14.44 -23.78 16.87
CA THR A 663 15.62 -24.20 17.63
C THR A 663 16.23 -23.00 18.34
N ALA A 664 16.79 -23.26 19.53
CA ALA A 664 17.67 -22.34 20.26
C ALA A 664 18.73 -23.13 21.02
N TRP A 665 19.89 -22.54 21.24
CA TRP A 665 20.93 -23.17 22.07
C TRP A 665 21.86 -22.10 22.65
N SER A 666 22.54 -22.46 23.76
CA SER A 666 23.60 -21.64 24.34
C SER A 666 24.66 -22.52 24.99
N VAL A 667 25.90 -22.04 24.98
CA VAL A 667 27.03 -22.63 25.70
C VAL A 667 27.72 -21.49 26.44
N ASP A 668 28.02 -21.72 27.73
CA ASP A 668 28.71 -20.73 28.54
C ASP A 668 29.86 -21.37 29.37
N VAL A 669 30.92 -20.60 29.55
CA VAL A 669 32.04 -20.89 30.41
C VAL A 669 32.21 -19.75 31.41
N GLY A 670 32.32 -20.06 32.66
CA GLY A 670 32.52 -19.09 33.72
C GLY A 670 33.72 -19.45 34.58
N LYS A 671 34.35 -18.46 35.18
CA LYS A 671 35.41 -18.57 36.14
C LYS A 671 35.21 -17.55 37.26
N ASP A 672 35.05 -18.03 38.46
CA ASP A 672 35.02 -17.20 39.65
C ASP A 672 36.44 -17.04 40.23
N SER A 673 36.69 -15.91 40.89
CA SER A 673 37.97 -15.59 41.54
C SER A 673 39.17 -15.61 40.58
N VAL A 674 39.07 -14.88 39.46
CA VAL A 674 40.16 -14.74 38.47
C VAL A 674 41.29 -13.88 39.02
N PHE A 675 40.91 -12.70 39.59
CA PHE A 675 41.83 -11.72 40.17
C PHE A 675 41.41 -11.36 41.62
N GLY A 676 40.72 -12.23 42.32
CA GLY A 676 40.21 -12.03 43.69
C GLY A 676 38.69 -12.25 43.79
N ALA A 677 37.95 -11.26 44.33
CA ALA A 677 36.49 -11.34 44.41
C ALA A 677 35.80 -10.90 43.14
N ASP A 678 36.07 -11.59 42.06
CA ASP A 678 35.56 -11.28 40.71
C ASP A 678 35.04 -12.52 39.96
N SER A 679 34.39 -12.33 38.81
CA SER A 679 33.96 -13.41 37.95
C SER A 679 34.07 -12.99 36.47
N LEU A 680 34.50 -13.93 35.66
CA LEU A 680 34.57 -13.80 34.20
C LEU A 680 33.64 -14.85 33.59
N GLY A 681 32.88 -14.48 32.56
CA GLY A 681 31.99 -15.40 31.83
C GLY A 681 32.01 -15.11 30.34
N LEU A 682 32.01 -16.16 29.54
CA LEU A 682 31.85 -16.10 28.10
C LEU A 682 30.65 -16.96 27.71
N ARG A 683 29.77 -16.45 26.88
CA ARG A 683 28.63 -17.19 26.32
C ARG A 683 28.57 -17.02 24.81
N LEU A 684 28.31 -18.13 24.13
CA LEU A 684 27.90 -18.18 22.73
C LEU A 684 26.46 -18.71 22.72
N ALA A 685 25.54 -18.01 22.04
CA ALA A 685 24.13 -18.39 21.97
C ALA A 685 23.56 -18.19 20.58
N GLN A 686 22.61 -19.04 20.23
CA GLN A 686 21.67 -18.82 19.15
C GLN A 686 20.29 -18.60 19.79
N PRO A 687 19.70 -17.41 19.69
CA PRO A 687 18.33 -17.16 20.14
C PRO A 687 17.32 -18.04 19.36
N LEU A 688 16.06 -18.03 19.82
CA LEU A 688 15.02 -18.81 19.15
C LEU A 688 14.91 -18.42 17.69
N ARG A 689 15.01 -19.40 16.80
CA ARG A 689 14.94 -19.27 15.35
C ARG A 689 13.98 -20.31 14.79
N VAL A 690 13.17 -19.90 13.79
CA VAL A 690 12.41 -20.86 12.98
C VAL A 690 13.40 -21.64 12.11
N ALA A 691 13.50 -22.94 12.32
CA ALA A 691 14.40 -23.81 11.57
C ALA A 691 13.77 -24.28 10.26
N ALA A 692 12.44 -24.48 10.26
CA ALA A 692 11.67 -24.90 9.08
C ALA A 692 10.18 -24.73 9.31
N GLY A 693 9.41 -24.63 8.20
CA GLY A 693 7.96 -24.66 8.20
C GLY A 693 7.33 -23.29 7.98
N GLY A 694 6.02 -23.28 7.99
CA GLY A 694 5.20 -22.12 7.67
C GLY A 694 3.72 -22.42 7.81
N VAL A 695 2.90 -21.67 7.09
CA VAL A 695 1.44 -21.80 7.06
C VAL A 695 0.98 -21.86 5.60
N ASP A 696 0.23 -22.87 5.24
CA ASP A 696 -0.42 -22.96 3.94
C ASP A 696 -1.70 -22.12 3.94
N LEU A 697 -1.78 -21.17 3.01
CA LEU A 697 -2.88 -20.21 2.87
C LEU A 697 -3.71 -20.53 1.65
N ARG A 698 -5.04 -20.62 1.80
CA ARG A 698 -5.97 -20.76 0.69
C ARG A 698 -6.37 -19.38 0.19
N LEU A 699 -5.80 -18.96 -0.95
CA LEU A 699 -5.94 -17.61 -1.50
C LEU A 699 -6.81 -17.62 -2.76
N PRO A 700 -7.69 -16.59 -2.97
CA PRO A 700 -8.40 -16.39 -4.23
C PRO A 700 -7.41 -15.93 -5.30
N THR A 701 -7.37 -16.60 -6.45
CA THR A 701 -6.39 -16.29 -7.51
C THR A 701 -7.02 -15.83 -8.82
N LEU A 702 -8.28 -16.13 -9.07
CA LEU A 702 -9.03 -15.61 -10.20
C LEU A 702 -10.43 -15.19 -9.76
N TYR A 703 -10.89 -14.08 -10.35
CA TYR A 703 -12.22 -13.52 -10.13
C TYR A 703 -12.99 -13.51 -11.46
N ASP A 704 -14.24 -13.91 -11.43
CA ASP A 704 -15.12 -13.91 -12.59
C ASP A 704 -16.15 -12.79 -12.46
N TYR A 705 -16.13 -11.85 -13.39
CA TYR A 705 -17.07 -10.74 -13.43
C TYR A 705 -18.50 -11.16 -13.85
N ALA A 706 -18.66 -12.26 -14.57
CA ALA A 706 -19.99 -12.73 -14.98
C ALA A 706 -20.79 -13.28 -13.78
N THR A 707 -20.10 -13.93 -12.85
CA THR A 707 -20.69 -14.49 -11.62
C THR A 707 -20.48 -13.63 -10.38
N LEU A 708 -19.67 -12.57 -10.48
CA LEU A 708 -19.21 -11.72 -9.38
C LEU A 708 -18.63 -12.55 -8.21
N ALA A 709 -17.90 -13.61 -8.53
CA ALA A 709 -17.37 -14.56 -7.56
C ALA A 709 -15.92 -14.96 -7.87
N VAL A 710 -15.25 -15.51 -6.85
CA VAL A 710 -13.94 -16.13 -7.02
C VAL A 710 -14.11 -17.44 -7.79
N SER A 711 -13.51 -17.54 -8.97
CA SER A 711 -13.55 -18.73 -9.82
C SER A 711 -12.47 -19.75 -9.47
N THR A 712 -11.32 -19.30 -8.95
CA THR A 712 -10.20 -20.20 -8.63
C THR A 712 -9.56 -19.81 -7.29
N TRP A 713 -9.27 -20.84 -6.50
CA TRP A 713 -8.54 -20.77 -5.25
C TRP A 713 -7.25 -21.58 -5.35
N SER A 714 -6.15 -21.09 -4.82
CA SER A 714 -4.90 -21.85 -4.71
C SER A 714 -4.40 -21.88 -3.27
N THR A 715 -3.74 -22.99 -2.90
CA THR A 715 -3.05 -23.10 -1.63
C THR A 715 -1.59 -22.69 -1.83
N GLN A 716 -1.16 -21.68 -1.11
CA GLN A 716 0.18 -21.09 -1.24
C GLN A 716 0.89 -21.09 0.12
N PRO A 717 2.17 -21.51 0.19
CA PRO A 717 2.91 -21.58 1.44
C PRO A 717 3.43 -20.19 1.84
N LEU A 718 3.07 -19.74 3.03
CA LEU A 718 3.72 -18.65 3.76
C LEU A 718 4.92 -19.23 4.49
N ASN A 719 6.12 -19.07 3.96
CA ASN A 719 7.35 -19.54 4.60
C ASN A 719 7.71 -18.65 5.81
N LEU A 720 8.03 -19.27 6.95
CA LEU A 720 8.41 -18.54 8.17
C LEU A 720 9.85 -18.82 8.61
N ALA A 721 10.64 -19.58 7.83
CA ALA A 721 12.03 -19.87 8.11
C ALA A 721 12.94 -18.78 7.55
N PRO A 722 13.70 -18.05 8.38
CA PRO A 722 14.61 -17.00 7.93
C PRO A 722 15.85 -17.57 7.23
N GLN A 723 16.49 -16.74 6.41
CA GLN A 723 17.80 -17.03 5.84
C GLN A 723 18.92 -16.72 6.84
N GLY A 724 18.78 -15.58 7.56
CA GLY A 724 19.70 -15.18 8.60
C GLY A 724 19.72 -16.15 9.79
N ARG A 725 20.82 -16.13 10.52
CA ARG A 725 21.01 -16.91 11.74
C ARG A 725 21.73 -16.07 12.77
N GLU A 726 20.97 -15.57 13.76
CA GLU A 726 21.55 -14.80 14.85
C GLU A 726 22.48 -15.68 15.69
N LEU A 727 23.70 -15.18 15.91
CA LEU A 727 24.68 -15.74 16.85
C LEU A 727 25.17 -14.62 17.75
N ASP A 728 25.02 -14.79 19.03
CA ASP A 728 25.41 -13.85 20.08
C ASP A 728 26.65 -14.36 20.81
N LEU A 729 27.72 -13.58 20.80
CA LEU A 729 28.91 -13.81 21.64
C LEU A 729 28.96 -12.70 22.68
N GLU A 730 29.01 -13.06 23.96
CA GLU A 730 29.08 -12.11 25.06
C GLU A 730 30.15 -12.50 26.08
N LEU A 731 31.05 -11.55 26.36
CA LEU A 731 32.03 -11.62 27.44
C LEU A 731 31.56 -10.73 28.58
N ARG A 732 31.45 -11.29 29.78
CA ARG A 732 31.05 -10.60 30.99
C ARG A 732 32.17 -10.65 32.00
N TYR A 733 32.53 -9.48 32.61
CA TYR A 733 33.38 -9.38 33.78
C TYR A 733 32.59 -8.70 34.91
N ALA A 734 32.64 -9.24 36.11
CA ALA A 734 32.01 -8.64 37.26
C ALA A 734 32.96 -8.68 38.49
N ARG A 735 33.02 -7.57 39.21
CA ARG A 735 33.87 -7.43 40.40
C ARG A 735 33.19 -6.55 41.44
N ARG A 736 33.38 -6.91 42.70
CA ARG A 736 33.03 -5.99 43.80
C ARG A 736 34.05 -4.86 43.86
N LEU A 737 33.60 -3.62 43.77
CA LEU A 737 34.44 -2.43 43.80
C LEU A 737 33.89 -1.43 44.83
N GLY A 738 34.63 -1.33 45.99
CA GLY A 738 34.17 -0.53 47.12
C GLY A 738 32.81 -1.02 47.64
N PRO A 739 31.83 -0.13 47.84
CA PRO A 739 30.51 -0.49 48.39
C PRO A 739 29.58 -1.13 47.35
N GLY A 740 29.99 -1.20 46.06
CA GLY A 740 29.14 -1.67 44.98
C GLY A 740 29.73 -2.76 44.14
N ASP A 741 28.93 -3.22 43.18
CA ASP A 741 29.25 -4.25 42.18
C ASP A 741 29.40 -3.62 40.81
N LEU A 742 30.60 -3.76 40.21
CA LEU A 742 30.88 -3.36 38.84
C LEU A 742 30.66 -4.57 37.93
N SER A 743 29.90 -4.41 36.84
CA SER A 743 29.80 -5.39 35.77
C SER A 743 30.05 -4.74 34.40
N THR A 744 30.83 -5.39 33.55
CA THR A 744 31.13 -4.98 32.20
C THR A 744 30.78 -6.13 31.27
N ASN A 745 30.01 -5.85 30.24
CA ASN A 745 29.60 -6.80 29.21
C ASN A 745 30.04 -6.29 27.85
N LEU A 746 30.81 -7.11 27.12
CA LEU A 746 31.21 -6.89 25.73
C LEU A 746 30.41 -7.88 24.90
N PHE A 747 29.81 -7.44 23.79
CA PHE A 747 29.05 -8.34 22.93
C PHE A 747 29.33 -8.11 21.46
N TRP A 748 29.10 -9.17 20.70
CA TRP A 748 29.04 -9.20 19.25
C TRP A 748 27.84 -10.07 18.83
N ARG A 749 27.03 -9.56 17.91
CA ARG A 749 25.90 -10.29 17.32
C ARG A 749 26.04 -10.33 15.81
N ARG A 750 25.95 -11.50 15.25
CA ARG A 750 25.85 -11.74 13.82
C ARG A 750 24.39 -11.95 13.44
N ASP A 751 23.97 -11.45 12.25
CA ASP A 751 22.61 -11.54 11.75
C ASP A 751 21.53 -11.19 12.81
N PRO A 752 21.58 -10.00 13.44
CA PRO A 752 20.68 -9.64 14.54
C PRO A 752 19.22 -9.77 14.13
N GLY A 753 18.37 -10.39 14.96
CA GLY A 753 16.96 -10.69 14.64
C GLY A 753 16.79 -11.77 13.56
N ASN A 754 17.78 -12.62 13.31
CA ASN A 754 17.81 -13.61 12.22
C ASN A 754 17.69 -12.99 10.82
N ILE A 755 18.32 -11.84 10.57
CA ILE A 755 18.30 -11.10 9.30
C ILE A 755 19.70 -11.05 8.71
N ALA A 756 19.96 -11.80 7.62
CA ALA A 756 21.27 -11.90 6.99
C ALA A 756 21.78 -10.60 6.33
N ALA A 757 20.86 -9.69 5.97
CA ALA A 757 21.22 -8.43 5.34
C ALA A 757 21.61 -7.31 6.33
N LEU A 758 21.49 -7.54 7.64
CA LEU A 758 21.88 -6.56 8.63
C LEU A 758 23.37 -6.67 8.96
N PRO A 759 24.05 -5.55 9.21
CA PRO A 759 25.41 -5.56 9.69
C PRO A 759 25.50 -6.16 11.10
N ASP A 760 26.66 -6.74 11.42
CA ASP A 760 26.96 -7.21 12.76
C ASP A 760 26.79 -6.08 13.78
N ASP A 761 26.18 -6.40 14.91
CA ASP A 761 25.99 -5.47 16.04
C ASP A 761 27.02 -5.79 17.13
N ARG A 762 27.67 -4.77 17.67
CA ARG A 762 28.69 -4.90 18.72
C ARG A 762 28.64 -3.70 19.66
N GLY A 763 28.96 -3.98 20.93
CA GLY A 763 28.97 -2.92 21.91
C GLY A 763 29.50 -3.35 23.25
N VAL A 764 29.56 -2.38 24.16
CA VAL A 764 29.97 -2.55 25.53
C VAL A 764 28.95 -1.89 26.47
N ALA A 765 28.65 -2.56 27.56
CA ALA A 765 27.88 -1.99 28.67
C ALA A 765 28.69 -2.09 29.96
N VAL A 766 28.72 -0.99 30.71
CA VAL A 766 29.30 -0.93 32.03
C VAL A 766 28.20 -0.55 33.02
N ARG A 767 28.04 -1.34 34.06
CA ARG A 767 27.07 -1.10 35.13
C ARG A 767 27.76 -1.10 36.47
N TYR A 768 27.52 -0.07 37.27
CA TYR A 768 27.92 -0.04 38.69
C TYR A 768 26.68 0.10 39.54
N GLY A 769 26.47 -0.85 40.43
CA GLY A 769 25.33 -0.88 41.35
C GLY A 769 25.82 -0.83 42.80
N ILE A 770 25.29 0.11 43.58
CA ILE A 770 25.57 0.21 45.05
C ILE A 770 24.34 -0.35 45.78
N GLY A 771 24.56 -1.33 46.61
CA GLY A 771 23.55 -1.82 47.56
C GLY A 771 23.67 -1.06 48.88
N PHE A 772 22.58 -0.44 49.32
CA PHE A 772 22.50 0.29 50.57
C PHE A 772 21.75 -0.54 51.62
#